data_b4cc4682c9de17b953832fd719423edb
#
_entry.id   b4cc4682c9de17b953832fd719423edb
#
_cell.length_a   1.000
_cell.length_b   1.000
_cell.length_c   1.000
_cell.angle_alpha   90.00
_cell.angle_beta   90.00
_cell.angle_gamma   90.00
#
_symmetry.space_group_name_H-M   'P 1'
#
loop_
_entity.id
_entity.type
_entity.pdbx_description
1 polymer ?
#
loop_
_entity_poly.entity_id
_entity_poly.type
_entity_poly.pdbx_seq_one_letter_code
_entity_poly.pdbx_strand_id
1 'polypeptide(L)'
;MAVAVLVTTLLAAFTAPAGAVPPPRHPTESRPVYSYAGAVRETVWVDTGLDGNHDGRPDRVAADIIRPAEPARAGVRIPVIMDASPYYSCCGRGNESQLKTYDNSGRPVQFPLYYDNYFVPRGYAVVLVDLAGTNRSDGCVDVGGPSDVTSAKAVIDWLNGRATGHSARSGGTTVRATWANGSVGMIGKSWDGTIANGVAATGVAGLKTIVPISAISSWYDYYFDQGAALYDGGPDELASAVEDSGDARTCGAQQQALRDGAPRDGDWTALWQRRDYVADAAKVRASVFVVHGMQDLNVRTKHFGQWWDALAAHGVPRKIWLSQTGHVDPFDYRRAAWVETLHQWFDHYLLGVDNGIDRAPMADVERTPDHWTTDAHWPAPGTSATTVALAAGSTAGLGTLSATGPATGTETYTDDPAESETDWSAAADRATGDKVSFTTGALRHDLRISGGGSVTLTATPSTTSAHLSAVLVDLGPATIRDYSADGEGITTLTTRSCWGASTAGDSACFLDTAADTMSTGYTVFSRGWADLGHYDPSLHGVALTPGTPYTITIKLAATDHVVPAGHRLALIVGGTDKGLITAPGSTPDITLDLARSSASLPLVGGLPALLRVQGPAAVAHAVHPAGRQLSGMRRPAPAWRGVADRLG
;
A
#
# COMPACT_ATOMS: atom_id res chain seq x y z
N MET A 1 96.54 19.70 -22.82
CA MET A 1 95.47 20.56 -23.36
C MET A 1 94.17 19.89 -22.90
N ALA A 2 93.54 20.49 -21.87
CA ALA A 2 92.25 20.05 -21.34
C ALA A 2 91.24 21.10 -21.72
N VAL A 3 90.22 20.69 -22.43
CA VAL A 3 89.04 21.55 -22.81
C VAL A 3 87.95 21.31 -21.78
N ALA A 4 87.62 22.39 -21.03
CA ALA A 4 86.51 22.39 -20.10
C ALA A 4 85.22 22.79 -20.87
N VAL A 5 84.19 21.92 -20.83
CA VAL A 5 82.85 22.21 -21.34
C VAL A 5 81.97 22.74 -20.18
N LEU A 6 81.55 23.99 -20.30
CA LEU A 6 80.61 24.64 -19.40
C LEU A 6 79.16 24.22 -19.79
N VAL A 7 78.44 23.53 -18.91
CA VAL A 7 77.00 23.22 -19.09
C VAL A 7 76.23 24.24 -18.28
N THR A 8 75.55 25.14 -18.98
CA THR A 8 74.60 26.10 -18.40
C THR A 8 73.21 25.41 -18.27
N THR A 9 72.75 25.17 -17.05
CA THR A 9 71.43 24.71 -16.74
C THR A 9 70.46 25.90 -16.67
N LEU A 10 69.53 25.98 -17.62
CA LEU A 10 68.37 26.88 -17.54
C LEU A 10 67.33 26.29 -16.56
N LEU A 11 67.09 26.94 -15.42
CA LEU A 11 65.93 26.64 -14.59
C LEU A 11 64.69 27.33 -15.22
N ALA A 12 63.78 26.58 -15.80
CA ALA A 12 62.46 27.03 -16.17
C ALA A 12 61.55 26.98 -14.93
N ALA A 13 61.17 28.14 -14.43
CA ALA A 13 60.17 28.27 -13.37
C ALA A 13 58.77 27.98 -13.95
N PHE A 14 58.24 26.81 -13.65
CA PHE A 14 56.80 26.51 -13.88
C PHE A 14 55.97 27.26 -12.86
N THR A 15 55.26 28.30 -13.30
CA THR A 15 54.14 28.89 -12.55
C THR A 15 52.97 27.93 -12.61
N ALA A 16 52.63 27.28 -11.50
CA ALA A 16 51.41 26.48 -11.37
C ALA A 16 50.18 27.39 -11.61
N PRO A 17 49.19 26.97 -12.41
CA PRO A 17 47.97 27.73 -12.55
C PRO A 17 47.29 27.83 -11.19
N ALA A 18 46.79 29.03 -10.83
CA ALA A 18 46.02 29.28 -9.64
C ALA A 18 44.85 28.27 -9.61
N GLY A 19 44.79 27.44 -8.57
CA GLY A 19 43.78 26.45 -8.40
C GLY A 19 42.40 27.12 -8.49
N ALA A 20 41.57 26.66 -9.44
CA ALA A 20 40.17 27.03 -9.50
C ALA A 20 39.53 26.68 -8.16
N VAL A 21 38.99 27.70 -7.49
CA VAL A 21 38.17 27.50 -6.28
C VAL A 21 37.05 26.55 -6.68
N PRO A 22 36.92 25.35 -6.06
CA PRO A 22 35.84 24.47 -6.40
C PRO A 22 34.51 25.20 -6.20
N PRO A 23 33.55 25.06 -7.12
CA PRO A 23 32.26 25.69 -6.95
C PRO A 23 31.68 25.31 -5.58
N PRO A 24 30.94 26.21 -4.92
CA PRO A 24 30.35 25.93 -3.63
C PRO A 24 29.53 24.64 -3.79
N ARG A 25 29.86 23.63 -2.98
CA ARG A 25 29.06 22.40 -2.95
C ARG A 25 27.67 22.81 -2.50
N HIS A 26 26.66 22.61 -3.36
CA HIS A 26 25.28 22.68 -2.94
C HIS A 26 25.08 21.71 -1.77
N PRO A 27 24.34 22.08 -0.72
CA PRO A 27 24.06 21.18 0.38
C PRO A 27 23.39 19.91 -0.19
N THR A 28 23.85 18.75 0.22
CA THR A 28 23.29 17.45 -0.18
C THR A 28 22.02 17.10 0.59
N GLU A 29 21.67 17.91 1.59
CA GLU A 29 20.49 17.76 2.45
C GLU A 29 20.13 19.08 3.14
N SER A 30 18.84 19.26 3.48
CA SER A 30 18.38 20.35 4.33
C SER A 30 18.79 20.09 5.80
N ARG A 31 19.07 21.18 6.56
CA ARG A 31 19.53 21.09 7.95
C ARG A 31 18.57 21.76 8.91
N PRO A 32 18.49 21.31 10.18
CA PRO A 32 17.64 21.93 11.19
C PRO A 32 18.24 23.27 11.66
N VAL A 33 17.90 24.34 10.94
CA VAL A 33 18.42 25.71 11.21
C VAL A 33 17.36 26.66 11.78
N TYR A 34 16.06 26.24 11.76
CA TYR A 34 14.95 27.07 12.24
C TYR A 34 14.41 26.58 13.59
N SER A 35 13.86 27.52 14.37
CA SER A 35 13.33 27.24 15.70
C SER A 35 11.96 26.56 15.64
N TYR A 36 11.86 25.30 16.08
CA TYR A 36 10.57 24.62 16.22
C TYR A 36 9.70 25.25 17.32
N ALA A 37 10.30 25.64 18.45
CA ALA A 37 9.58 26.31 19.54
C ALA A 37 9.02 27.69 19.12
N GLY A 38 9.67 28.36 18.16
CA GLY A 38 9.24 29.63 17.59
C GLY A 38 8.36 29.48 16.35
N ALA A 39 7.96 28.27 15.97
CA ALA A 39 7.15 28.02 14.79
C ALA A 39 5.78 28.71 14.87
N VAL A 40 5.31 29.20 13.73
CA VAL A 40 3.94 29.70 13.58
C VAL A 40 3.01 28.51 13.53
N ARG A 41 1.95 28.53 14.36
CA ARG A 41 0.89 27.54 14.42
C ARG A 41 -0.43 28.27 14.15
N GLU A 42 -1.13 27.84 13.11
CA GLU A 42 -2.37 28.52 12.66
C GLU A 42 -3.31 27.52 12.01
N THR A 43 -4.60 27.81 11.98
CA THR A 43 -5.60 27.10 11.19
C THR A 43 -6.17 28.02 10.13
N VAL A 44 -6.32 27.53 8.92
CA VAL A 44 -6.99 28.21 7.82
C VAL A 44 -8.12 27.30 7.32
N TRP A 45 -9.31 27.88 7.14
CA TRP A 45 -10.44 27.19 6.54
C TRP A 45 -10.51 27.53 5.06
N VAL A 46 -10.39 26.50 4.20
CA VAL A 46 -10.28 26.66 2.74
C VAL A 46 -11.59 26.28 2.08
N ASP A 47 -12.11 27.17 1.23
CA ASP A 47 -13.32 26.90 0.43
C ASP A 47 -13.04 25.77 -0.57
N THR A 48 -13.84 24.71 -0.54
CA THR A 48 -13.75 23.59 -1.48
C THR A 48 -14.47 23.86 -2.79
N GLY A 49 -15.43 24.76 -2.80
CA GLY A 49 -16.35 25.00 -3.89
C GLY A 49 -17.51 23.98 -3.97
N LEU A 50 -17.57 23.05 -3.01
CA LEU A 50 -18.65 22.07 -2.88
C LEU A 50 -19.63 22.52 -1.78
N ASP A 51 -20.83 21.95 -1.79
CA ASP A 51 -21.86 22.06 -0.75
C ASP A 51 -22.40 20.64 -0.51
N GLY A 52 -21.61 19.85 0.20
CA GLY A 52 -21.86 18.42 0.41
C GLY A 52 -22.95 18.16 1.45
N ASN A 53 -23.15 19.07 2.38
CA ASN A 53 -24.19 18.99 3.40
C ASN A 53 -25.51 19.70 2.98
N HIS A 54 -25.54 20.34 1.79
CA HIS A 54 -26.69 21.04 1.20
C HIS A 54 -27.27 22.18 2.05
N ASP A 55 -26.40 22.91 2.76
CA ASP A 55 -26.81 24.07 3.58
C ASP A 55 -26.85 25.38 2.79
N GLY A 56 -26.51 25.36 1.49
CA GLY A 56 -26.49 26.49 0.57
C GLY A 56 -25.21 27.32 0.65
N ARG A 57 -24.15 26.82 1.28
CA ARG A 57 -22.86 27.50 1.40
C ARG A 57 -21.74 26.54 0.92
N PRO A 58 -20.64 27.07 0.37
CA PRO A 58 -19.47 26.25 0.12
C PRO A 58 -18.91 25.67 1.41
N ASP A 59 -18.65 24.36 1.41
CA ASP A 59 -17.95 23.68 2.50
C ASP A 59 -16.54 24.21 2.66
N ARG A 60 -16.11 24.39 3.90
CA ARG A 60 -14.74 24.77 4.25
C ARG A 60 -14.04 23.64 4.97
N VAL A 61 -12.86 23.29 4.49
CA VAL A 61 -11.99 22.31 5.16
C VAL A 61 -10.93 23.01 5.99
N ALA A 62 -10.68 22.47 7.19
CA ALA A 62 -9.69 23.00 8.10
C ALA A 62 -8.29 22.49 7.71
N ALA A 63 -7.37 23.42 7.49
CA ALA A 63 -5.95 23.16 7.29
C ALA A 63 -5.17 23.68 8.50
N ASP A 64 -4.65 22.77 9.31
CA ASP A 64 -3.78 23.10 10.43
C ASP A 64 -2.33 23.16 9.97
N ILE A 65 -1.61 24.22 10.35
CA ILE A 65 -0.32 24.57 9.80
C ILE A 65 0.68 24.78 10.91
N ILE A 66 1.83 24.08 10.82
CA ILE A 66 3.03 24.39 11.61
C ILE A 66 4.16 24.72 10.64
N ARG A 67 4.75 25.90 10.76
CA ARG A 67 5.81 26.38 9.87
C ARG A 67 6.85 27.25 10.57
N PRO A 68 8.12 27.27 10.12
CA PRO A 68 9.11 28.16 10.69
C PRO A 68 8.73 29.63 10.48
N ALA A 69 8.97 30.46 11.48
CA ALA A 69 8.65 31.90 11.42
C ALA A 69 9.71 32.70 10.68
N GLU A 70 10.97 32.29 10.72
CA GLU A 70 12.12 33.01 10.24
C GLU A 70 12.14 33.21 8.71
N PRO A 71 11.82 32.19 7.87
CA PRO A 71 11.77 32.36 6.42
C PRO A 71 10.81 33.47 5.99
N ALA A 72 9.61 33.49 6.56
CA ALA A 72 8.62 34.52 6.22
C ALA A 72 9.08 35.94 6.59
N ARG A 73 9.77 36.11 7.73
CA ARG A 73 10.36 37.38 8.13
C ARG A 73 11.48 37.86 7.18
N ALA A 74 12.18 36.88 6.57
CA ALA A 74 13.23 37.13 5.58
C ALA A 74 12.67 37.24 4.14
N GLY A 75 11.37 37.15 3.93
CA GLY A 75 10.75 37.17 2.59
C GLY A 75 10.98 35.86 1.78
N VAL A 76 11.42 34.79 2.43
CA VAL A 76 11.67 33.48 1.81
C VAL A 76 10.41 32.66 1.86
N ARG A 77 10.03 32.05 0.71
CA ARG A 77 8.93 31.11 0.59
C ARG A 77 9.44 29.69 0.73
N ILE A 78 8.64 28.84 1.40
CA ILE A 78 9.00 27.47 1.75
C ILE A 78 8.04 26.46 1.13
N PRO A 79 8.48 25.20 0.90
CA PRO A 79 7.62 24.11 0.46
C PRO A 79 6.75 23.56 1.60
N VAL A 80 5.80 22.72 1.22
CA VAL A 80 4.80 22.13 2.11
C VAL A 80 4.87 20.61 2.04
N ILE A 81 4.87 19.95 3.21
CA ILE A 81 4.52 18.55 3.39
C ILE A 81 3.10 18.55 3.92
N MET A 82 2.19 17.84 3.24
CA MET A 82 0.77 17.82 3.55
C MET A 82 0.29 16.39 3.77
N ASP A 83 -0.51 16.20 4.80
CA ASP A 83 -1.30 15.01 5.03
C ASP A 83 -2.77 15.41 5.11
N ALA A 84 -3.66 14.60 4.53
CA ALA A 84 -5.08 14.86 4.51
C ALA A 84 -5.83 13.61 4.99
N SER A 85 -6.46 13.70 6.14
CA SER A 85 -6.92 12.56 6.91
C SER A 85 -8.34 12.74 7.44
N PRO A 86 -9.13 11.66 7.50
CA PRO A 86 -10.38 11.64 8.24
C PRO A 86 -10.18 11.32 9.74
N TYR A 87 -8.96 11.01 10.20
CA TYR A 87 -8.70 10.33 11.47
C TYR A 87 -8.31 11.23 12.64
N TYR A 88 -8.11 12.54 12.42
CA TYR A 88 -7.48 13.43 13.40
C TYR A 88 -8.24 13.65 14.72
N SER A 89 -9.48 13.20 14.81
CA SER A 89 -10.29 13.28 16.06
C SER A 89 -10.51 11.92 16.73
N CYS A 90 -10.10 10.78 16.11
CA CYS A 90 -10.51 9.47 16.61
C CYS A 90 -9.42 8.41 16.69
N CYS A 91 -8.57 8.29 15.69
CA CYS A 91 -8.12 6.98 15.27
C CYS A 91 -6.60 6.82 15.30
N GLY A 92 -6.11 5.61 14.94
CA GLY A 92 -4.71 5.24 15.03
C GLY A 92 -4.31 4.74 16.42
N ARG A 93 -3.20 3.99 16.48
CA ARG A 93 -2.70 3.36 17.73
C ARG A 93 -1.20 3.59 17.93
N GLY A 94 -0.77 3.63 19.19
CA GLY A 94 0.65 3.72 19.51
C GLY A 94 1.34 4.92 18.86
N ASN A 95 2.44 4.67 18.14
CA ASN A 95 3.15 5.71 17.41
C ASN A 95 2.36 6.24 16.20
N GLU A 96 1.41 5.48 15.71
CA GLU A 96 0.58 5.82 14.56
C GLU A 96 -0.73 6.53 14.95
N SER A 97 -0.86 6.98 16.22
CA SER A 97 -2.01 7.78 16.66
C SER A 97 -2.15 9.02 15.80
N GLN A 98 -3.34 9.22 15.23
CA GLN A 98 -3.65 10.35 14.34
C GLN A 98 -4.21 11.57 15.07
N LEU A 99 -4.26 11.55 16.41
CA LEU A 99 -4.88 12.60 17.18
C LEU A 99 -4.09 13.92 17.10
N LYS A 100 -4.77 15.00 16.70
CA LYS A 100 -4.30 16.37 16.85
C LYS A 100 -4.77 16.95 18.18
N THR A 101 -3.96 17.82 18.79
CA THR A 101 -4.37 18.55 19.99
C THR A 101 -4.33 20.07 19.77
N TYR A 102 -5.15 20.79 20.51
CA TYR A 102 -5.34 22.22 20.37
C TYR A 102 -5.26 22.92 21.73
N ASP A 103 -4.82 24.18 21.73
CA ASP A 103 -4.92 25.02 22.91
C ASP A 103 -6.35 25.58 23.09
N ASN A 104 -6.58 26.31 24.18
CA ASN A 104 -7.90 26.89 24.51
C ASN A 104 -8.39 27.92 23.46
N SER A 105 -7.54 28.39 22.55
CA SER A 105 -7.91 29.28 21.46
C SER A 105 -8.23 28.52 20.15
N GLY A 106 -8.11 27.19 20.16
CA GLY A 106 -8.28 26.33 18.98
C GLY A 106 -7.07 26.30 18.05
N ARG A 107 -5.91 26.79 18.51
CA ARG A 107 -4.67 26.75 17.75
C ARG A 107 -4.01 25.36 17.90
N PRO A 108 -3.51 24.73 16.81
CA PRO A 108 -2.87 23.42 16.89
C PRO A 108 -1.62 23.45 17.79
N VAL A 109 -1.52 22.47 18.69
CA VAL A 109 -0.39 22.30 19.61
C VAL A 109 0.46 21.10 19.19
N GLN A 110 -0.17 19.93 19.01
CA GLN A 110 0.50 18.68 18.65
C GLN A 110 -0.08 18.14 17.35
N PHE A 111 0.82 17.74 16.46
CA PHE A 111 0.49 16.96 15.28
C PHE A 111 0.79 15.47 15.51
N PRO A 112 0.08 14.56 14.84
CA PRO A 112 0.44 13.14 14.80
C PRO A 112 1.77 12.92 14.09
N LEU A 113 2.43 11.81 14.39
CA LEU A 113 3.73 11.42 13.84
C LEU A 113 4.83 12.45 14.13
N TYR A 114 5.92 12.40 13.38
CA TYR A 114 7.14 13.20 13.63
C TYR A 114 7.41 14.26 12.56
N TYR A 115 6.52 14.44 11.59
CA TYR A 115 6.81 15.23 10.40
C TYR A 115 7.09 16.70 10.71
N ASP A 116 6.30 17.33 11.55
CA ASP A 116 6.50 18.72 11.95
C ASP A 116 7.73 18.89 12.85
N ASN A 117 7.95 17.98 13.80
CA ASN A 117 9.14 17.99 14.67
C ASN A 117 10.44 17.89 13.86
N TYR A 118 10.42 17.12 12.75
CA TYR A 118 11.60 16.86 11.94
C TYR A 118 11.77 17.87 10.81
N PHE A 119 10.71 18.15 10.04
CA PHE A 119 10.81 18.93 8.81
C PHE A 119 10.66 20.44 9.02
N VAL A 120 9.91 20.91 10.03
CA VAL A 120 9.75 22.35 10.28
C VAL A 120 11.10 23.01 10.60
N PRO A 121 11.97 22.45 11.45
CA PRO A 121 13.32 23.01 11.65
C PRO A 121 14.19 23.03 10.39
N ARG A 122 13.84 22.24 9.37
CA ARG A 122 14.55 22.12 8.09
C ARG A 122 14.01 23.03 6.98
N GLY A 123 13.00 23.85 7.31
CA GLY A 123 12.48 24.85 6.37
C GLY A 123 11.27 24.42 5.56
N TYR A 124 10.54 23.41 6.03
CA TYR A 124 9.24 23.00 5.48
C TYR A 124 8.10 23.54 6.33
N ALA A 125 6.95 23.77 5.73
CA ALA A 125 5.70 23.80 6.45
C ALA A 125 5.09 22.40 6.46
N VAL A 126 4.49 22.00 7.59
CA VAL A 126 3.65 20.79 7.67
C VAL A 126 2.21 21.25 7.80
N VAL A 127 1.34 20.69 6.94
CA VAL A 127 -0.07 21.04 6.84
C VAL A 127 -0.90 19.78 6.96
N LEU A 128 -1.77 19.72 7.97
CA LEU A 128 -2.70 18.63 8.20
C LEU A 128 -4.12 19.09 7.88
N VAL A 129 -4.78 18.40 6.92
CA VAL A 129 -6.10 18.77 6.40
C VAL A 129 -7.14 17.80 6.93
N ASP A 130 -8.12 18.31 7.66
CA ASP A 130 -9.32 17.53 8.00
C ASP A 130 -10.16 17.37 6.73
N LEU A 131 -10.49 16.14 6.34
CA LEU A 131 -11.37 15.89 5.20
C LEU A 131 -12.79 16.41 5.48
N ALA A 132 -13.57 16.62 4.42
CA ALA A 132 -14.96 17.07 4.55
C ALA A 132 -15.76 16.15 5.49
N GLY A 133 -16.54 16.74 6.40
CA GLY A 133 -17.37 16.03 7.38
C GLY A 133 -16.60 15.44 8.57
N THR A 134 -15.29 15.72 8.70
CA THR A 134 -14.48 15.19 9.81
C THR A 134 -13.88 16.30 10.67
N ASN A 135 -13.68 16.03 11.95
CA ASN A 135 -13.06 16.90 12.95
C ASN A 135 -13.60 18.35 12.92
N ARG A 136 -12.93 19.29 12.24
CA ARG A 136 -13.30 20.71 12.19
C ARG A 136 -13.70 21.21 10.82
N SER A 137 -13.79 20.34 9.82
CA SER A 137 -14.22 20.65 8.45
C SER A 137 -15.75 20.65 8.32
N ASP A 138 -16.26 21.38 7.32
CA ASP A 138 -17.65 21.31 6.89
C ASP A 138 -17.85 20.17 5.88
N GLY A 139 -19.10 19.92 5.50
CA GLY A 139 -19.46 18.95 4.47
C GLY A 139 -19.76 17.56 5.02
N CYS A 140 -19.66 16.55 4.16
CA CYS A 140 -19.94 15.15 4.49
C CYS A 140 -18.84 14.22 4.00
N VAL A 141 -18.57 13.18 4.76
CA VAL A 141 -17.59 12.14 4.40
C VAL A 141 -18.04 11.39 3.16
N ASP A 142 -17.15 11.23 2.19
CA ASP A 142 -17.45 10.65 0.87
C ASP A 142 -16.64 9.39 0.54
N VAL A 143 -15.92 8.85 1.50
CA VAL A 143 -15.13 7.59 1.40
C VAL A 143 -14.31 7.53 0.10
N GLY A 144 -13.32 8.43 0.00
CA GLY A 144 -12.45 8.54 -1.17
C GLY A 144 -13.11 9.08 -2.43
N GLY A 145 -14.33 9.56 -2.33
CA GLY A 145 -15.05 10.16 -3.45
C GLY A 145 -14.62 11.61 -3.74
N PRO A 146 -15.37 12.28 -4.64
CA PRO A 146 -15.02 13.63 -5.09
C PRO A 146 -14.89 14.64 -3.96
N SER A 147 -15.68 14.53 -2.87
CA SER A 147 -15.61 15.46 -1.73
C SER A 147 -14.29 15.33 -0.99
N ASP A 148 -13.87 14.12 -0.65
CA ASP A 148 -12.62 13.86 0.05
C ASP A 148 -11.42 14.33 -0.77
N VAL A 149 -11.36 13.94 -2.06
CA VAL A 149 -10.26 14.35 -2.96
C VAL A 149 -10.22 15.87 -3.16
N THR A 150 -11.40 16.50 -3.29
CA THR A 150 -11.49 17.96 -3.47
C THR A 150 -11.07 18.70 -2.20
N SER A 151 -11.33 18.16 -1.02
CA SER A 151 -10.91 18.74 0.26
C SER A 151 -9.40 18.98 0.28
N ALA A 152 -8.60 17.95 0.03
CA ALA A 152 -7.14 18.06 0.00
C ALA A 152 -6.65 18.89 -1.20
N LYS A 153 -7.25 18.71 -2.39
CA LYS A 153 -6.92 19.48 -3.59
C LYS A 153 -7.15 20.98 -3.39
N ALA A 154 -8.23 21.40 -2.73
CA ALA A 154 -8.53 22.81 -2.48
C ALA A 154 -7.44 23.49 -1.64
N VAL A 155 -6.84 22.77 -0.67
CA VAL A 155 -5.73 23.30 0.12
C VAL A 155 -4.47 23.48 -0.77
N ILE A 156 -4.17 22.56 -1.69
CA ILE A 156 -3.09 22.75 -2.68
C ILE A 156 -3.39 23.97 -3.56
N ASP A 157 -4.62 24.14 -3.99
CA ASP A 157 -5.05 25.30 -4.78
C ASP A 157 -4.91 26.61 -3.98
N TRP A 158 -5.27 26.63 -2.69
CA TRP A 158 -5.05 27.77 -1.81
C TRP A 158 -3.56 28.10 -1.61
N LEU A 159 -2.71 27.10 -1.37
CA LEU A 159 -1.25 27.25 -1.27
C LEU A 159 -0.63 27.84 -2.54
N ASN A 160 -1.31 27.73 -3.67
CA ASN A 160 -0.93 28.26 -4.98
C ASN A 160 -1.75 29.49 -5.42
N GLY A 161 -2.58 30.05 -4.54
CA GLY A 161 -3.38 31.26 -4.80
C GLY A 161 -4.60 31.08 -5.72
N ARG A 162 -5.06 29.84 -5.93
CA ARG A 162 -6.22 29.49 -6.79
C ARG A 162 -7.52 29.23 -6.02
N ALA A 163 -7.44 29.06 -4.70
CA ALA A 163 -8.60 28.93 -3.82
C ALA A 163 -8.57 29.99 -2.72
N THR A 164 -9.69 30.21 -2.03
CA THR A 164 -9.83 31.18 -0.95
C THR A 164 -9.71 30.48 0.39
N GLY A 165 -8.83 31.01 1.27
CA GLY A 165 -8.74 30.62 2.67
C GLY A 165 -9.34 31.70 3.59
N HIS A 166 -9.81 31.28 4.75
CA HIS A 166 -10.45 32.15 5.75
C HIS A 166 -9.86 31.91 7.14
N SER A 167 -9.92 32.95 8.00
CA SER A 167 -9.45 32.87 9.38
C SER A 167 -10.43 32.18 10.33
N ALA A 168 -11.59 31.74 9.85
CA ALA A 168 -12.61 31.04 10.65
C ALA A 168 -13.46 30.09 9.79
N ARG A 169 -14.03 29.06 10.42
CA ARG A 169 -14.95 28.10 9.79
C ARG A 169 -16.16 28.81 9.15
N SER A 170 -16.71 29.79 9.83
CA SER A 170 -17.80 30.63 9.31
C SER A 170 -17.44 32.11 9.40
N GLY A 171 -17.68 32.89 8.35
CA GLY A 171 -17.24 34.28 8.26
C GLY A 171 -15.71 34.38 8.16
N GLY A 172 -15.12 35.23 9.00
CA GLY A 172 -13.68 35.46 9.04
C GLY A 172 -13.13 36.34 7.91
N THR A 173 -11.84 36.65 7.95
CA THR A 173 -11.13 37.42 6.92
C THR A 173 -10.44 36.49 5.96
N THR A 174 -10.24 36.94 4.71
CA THR A 174 -9.47 36.17 3.72
C THR A 174 -8.01 36.05 4.15
N VAL A 175 -7.47 34.83 4.06
CA VAL A 175 -6.07 34.46 4.36
C VAL A 175 -5.41 33.94 3.09
N ARG A 176 -4.18 34.43 2.81
CA ARG A 176 -3.38 33.99 1.66
C ARG A 176 -2.09 33.33 2.13
N ALA A 177 -1.70 32.24 1.48
CA ALA A 177 -0.46 31.51 1.76
C ALA A 177 0.78 32.22 1.15
N THR A 178 1.04 33.47 1.49
CA THR A 178 2.15 34.24 0.91
C THR A 178 3.53 33.69 1.25
N TRP A 179 3.61 32.86 2.28
CA TRP A 179 4.81 32.18 2.75
C TRP A 179 5.12 30.88 1.98
N ALA A 180 4.15 30.31 1.25
CA ALA A 180 4.33 29.07 0.48
C ALA A 180 4.99 29.37 -0.87
N ASN A 181 5.90 28.47 -1.30
CA ASN A 181 6.53 28.54 -2.62
C ASN A 181 5.71 27.84 -3.72
N GLY A 182 4.59 27.19 -3.34
CA GLY A 182 3.70 26.45 -4.24
C GLY A 182 4.08 25.00 -4.50
N SER A 183 5.22 24.52 -3.98
CA SER A 183 5.60 23.10 -4.05
C SER A 183 5.02 22.35 -2.86
N VAL A 184 4.21 21.31 -3.16
CA VAL A 184 3.53 20.47 -2.15
C VAL A 184 3.94 19.02 -2.36
N GLY A 185 4.32 18.33 -1.28
CA GLY A 185 4.40 16.87 -1.20
C GLY A 185 3.28 16.36 -0.30
N MET A 186 2.61 15.28 -0.69
CA MET A 186 1.64 14.61 0.19
C MET A 186 2.20 13.30 0.72
N ILE A 187 1.81 12.94 1.93
CA ILE A 187 2.16 11.69 2.60
C ILE A 187 0.98 11.26 3.46
N GLY A 188 0.83 9.97 3.68
CA GLY A 188 -0.14 9.41 4.61
C GLY A 188 -0.26 7.90 4.48
N LYS A 189 -0.77 7.26 5.53
CA LYS A 189 -1.03 5.82 5.58
C LYS A 189 -2.53 5.54 5.41
N SER A 190 -2.88 4.39 4.79
CA SER A 190 -4.26 3.95 4.69
C SER A 190 -5.12 4.93 3.88
N TRP A 191 -6.22 5.42 4.42
CA TRP A 191 -7.08 6.41 3.76
C TRP A 191 -6.33 7.72 3.43
N ASP A 192 -5.43 8.17 4.29
CA ASP A 192 -4.63 9.38 4.06
C ASP A 192 -3.72 9.22 2.83
N GLY A 193 -3.03 8.10 2.72
CA GLY A 193 -2.26 7.73 1.52
C GLY A 193 -3.14 7.53 0.29
N THR A 194 -4.36 7.05 0.50
CA THR A 194 -5.39 6.91 -0.54
C THR A 194 -5.81 8.27 -1.11
N ILE A 195 -5.98 9.28 -0.24
CA ILE A 195 -6.26 10.64 -0.68
C ILE A 195 -5.08 11.23 -1.46
N ALA A 196 -3.85 10.93 -1.06
CA ALA A 196 -2.67 11.33 -1.84
C ALA A 196 -2.71 10.75 -3.27
N ASN A 197 -3.09 9.46 -3.44
CA ASN A 197 -3.32 8.85 -4.76
C ASN A 197 -4.43 9.56 -5.54
N GLY A 198 -5.59 9.79 -4.91
CA GLY A 198 -6.73 10.46 -5.52
C GLY A 198 -6.42 11.89 -5.97
N VAL A 199 -5.72 12.66 -5.15
CA VAL A 199 -5.30 14.04 -5.49
C VAL A 199 -4.27 14.03 -6.62
N ALA A 200 -3.31 13.11 -6.61
CA ALA A 200 -2.34 12.97 -7.72
C ALA A 200 -3.05 12.63 -9.04
N ALA A 201 -4.07 11.77 -9.00
CA ALA A 201 -4.89 11.40 -10.15
C ALA A 201 -5.71 12.57 -10.73
N THR A 202 -5.87 13.70 -9.99
CA THR A 202 -6.47 14.93 -10.55
C THR A 202 -5.51 15.70 -11.47
N GLY A 203 -4.20 15.47 -11.38
CA GLY A 203 -3.17 16.23 -12.07
C GLY A 203 -3.00 17.65 -11.56
N VAL A 204 -3.38 17.96 -10.31
CA VAL A 204 -3.36 19.30 -9.73
C VAL A 204 -1.97 19.93 -9.80
N ALA A 205 -1.91 21.17 -10.29
CA ALA A 205 -0.65 21.92 -10.36
C ALA A 205 -0.18 22.30 -8.94
N GLY A 206 1.13 22.17 -8.68
CA GLY A 206 1.74 22.43 -7.36
C GLY A 206 2.05 21.15 -6.59
N LEU A 207 1.34 20.04 -6.80
CA LEU A 207 1.71 18.74 -6.25
C LEU A 207 2.96 18.20 -6.97
N LYS A 208 4.05 18.02 -6.26
CA LYS A 208 5.35 17.60 -6.78
C LYS A 208 5.64 16.12 -6.52
N THR A 209 5.20 15.61 -5.39
CA THR A 209 5.43 14.22 -4.98
C THR A 209 4.33 13.74 -4.06
N ILE A 210 4.11 12.42 -4.05
CA ILE A 210 3.27 11.75 -3.05
C ILE A 210 4.00 10.54 -2.46
N VAL A 211 3.67 10.21 -1.22
CA VAL A 211 4.20 9.05 -0.49
C VAL A 211 3.01 8.27 0.09
N PRO A 212 2.29 7.49 -0.75
CA PRO A 212 1.18 6.66 -0.30
C PRO A 212 1.70 5.42 0.43
N ILE A 213 1.36 5.27 1.72
CA ILE A 213 1.72 4.13 2.56
C ILE A 213 0.48 3.25 2.73
N SER A 214 0.57 1.97 2.40
CA SER A 214 -0.55 1.01 2.54
C SER A 214 -1.87 1.59 2.03
N ALA A 215 -1.86 2.14 0.80
CA ALA A 215 -2.90 3.01 0.28
C ALA A 215 -3.79 2.31 -0.77
N ILE A 216 -5.08 2.62 -0.74
CA ILE A 216 -6.06 2.18 -1.73
C ILE A 216 -5.82 2.90 -3.06
N SER A 217 -5.98 2.20 -4.18
CA SER A 217 -5.92 2.76 -5.52
C SER A 217 -7.26 2.71 -6.27
N SER A 218 -8.16 1.82 -5.84
CA SER A 218 -9.54 1.69 -6.30
C SER A 218 -10.41 1.26 -5.12
N TRP A 219 -11.40 2.03 -4.76
CA TRP A 219 -12.26 1.69 -3.61
C TRP A 219 -13.16 0.50 -3.87
N TYR A 220 -13.45 0.18 -5.13
CA TYR A 220 -14.11 -1.09 -5.47
C TYR A 220 -13.26 -2.28 -4.99
N ASP A 221 -11.97 -2.28 -5.33
CA ASP A 221 -11.04 -3.36 -4.96
C ASP A 221 -10.74 -3.41 -3.44
N TYR A 222 -11.13 -2.39 -2.68
CA TYR A 222 -11.11 -2.43 -1.22
C TYR A 222 -12.31 -3.21 -0.65
N TYR A 223 -13.49 -3.07 -1.26
CA TYR A 223 -14.72 -3.74 -0.81
C TYR A 223 -14.99 -5.07 -1.50
N PHE A 224 -14.49 -5.26 -2.73
CA PHE A 224 -14.72 -6.45 -3.55
C PHE A 224 -13.45 -6.89 -4.26
N ASP A 225 -13.31 -8.19 -4.48
CA ASP A 225 -12.37 -8.74 -5.46
C ASP A 225 -13.13 -9.54 -6.50
N GLN A 226 -13.22 -9.01 -7.71
CA GLN A 226 -13.95 -9.61 -8.83
C GLN A 226 -15.36 -10.12 -8.43
N GLY A 227 -16.13 -9.25 -7.78
CA GLY A 227 -17.48 -9.55 -7.30
C GLY A 227 -17.56 -10.18 -5.90
N ALA A 228 -16.52 -10.87 -5.43
CA ALA A 228 -16.50 -11.44 -4.09
C ALA A 228 -16.36 -10.32 -3.04
N ALA A 229 -17.30 -10.24 -2.10
CA ALA A 229 -17.27 -9.22 -1.05
C ALA A 229 -16.20 -9.53 -0.01
N LEU A 230 -15.32 -8.54 0.25
CA LEU A 230 -14.19 -8.64 1.17
C LEU A 230 -14.54 -8.23 2.60
N TYR A 231 -15.66 -7.53 2.79
CA TYR A 231 -16.17 -7.07 4.08
C TYR A 231 -17.69 -7.17 4.14
N ASP A 232 -18.23 -7.35 5.33
CA ASP A 232 -19.68 -7.35 5.56
C ASP A 232 -20.30 -5.96 5.50
N GLY A 233 -19.53 -4.91 5.82
CA GLY A 233 -19.97 -3.51 5.81
C GLY A 233 -19.75 -2.78 4.49
N GLY A 234 -20.44 -1.66 4.30
CA GLY A 234 -20.34 -0.78 3.14
C GLY A 234 -19.56 0.51 3.40
N PRO A 235 -19.39 1.36 2.38
CA PRO A 235 -18.73 2.66 2.54
C PRO A 235 -19.51 3.61 3.45
N ASP A 236 -20.83 3.46 3.58
CA ASP A 236 -21.65 4.25 4.50
C ASP A 236 -21.32 3.97 5.98
N GLU A 237 -20.99 2.72 6.33
CA GLU A 237 -20.54 2.37 7.68
C GLU A 237 -19.16 2.95 7.97
N LEU A 238 -18.26 2.90 6.99
CA LEU A 238 -16.93 3.48 7.12
C LEU A 238 -16.99 5.02 7.24
N ALA A 239 -17.88 5.69 6.48
CA ALA A 239 -18.13 7.12 6.62
C ALA A 239 -18.62 7.45 8.03
N SER A 240 -19.62 6.71 8.55
CA SER A 240 -20.18 6.91 9.88
C SER A 240 -19.17 6.78 11.01
N ALA A 241 -18.10 6.00 10.80
CA ALA A 241 -17.09 5.78 11.82
C ALA A 241 -16.16 6.98 12.05
N VAL A 242 -16.01 7.87 11.06
CA VAL A 242 -15.11 9.04 11.12
C VAL A 242 -15.84 10.38 11.04
N GLU A 243 -17.15 10.39 10.69
CA GLU A 243 -17.94 11.59 10.53
C GLU A 243 -18.13 12.33 11.86
N ASP A 244 -17.95 13.65 11.86
CA ASP A 244 -18.19 14.45 13.06
C ASP A 244 -19.66 14.40 13.46
N SER A 245 -19.93 14.23 14.76
CA SER A 245 -21.28 14.09 15.28
C SER A 245 -22.17 15.32 15.05
N GLY A 246 -21.57 16.48 14.82
CA GLY A 246 -22.26 17.72 14.45
C GLY A 246 -22.81 17.68 13.04
N ASP A 247 -22.02 17.14 12.11
CA ASP A 247 -22.32 17.08 10.68
C ASP A 247 -23.15 15.83 10.32
N ALA A 248 -23.06 14.75 11.07
CA ALA A 248 -23.84 13.51 10.86
C ALA A 248 -25.36 13.72 10.73
N ARG A 249 -25.90 14.82 11.30
CA ARG A 249 -27.35 15.17 11.20
C ARG A 249 -27.76 15.68 9.83
N THR A 250 -26.83 16.23 9.06
CA THR A 250 -27.06 16.83 7.72
C THR A 250 -26.61 15.92 6.61
N CYS A 251 -25.80 14.88 6.90
CA CYS A 251 -25.18 13.98 5.92
C CYS A 251 -26.03 12.76 5.54
N GLY A 252 -27.29 12.66 6.00
CA GLY A 252 -28.15 11.49 5.72
C GLY A 252 -28.33 11.18 4.23
N ALA A 253 -28.36 12.20 3.36
CA ALA A 253 -28.45 12.00 1.91
C ALA A 253 -27.16 11.40 1.34
N GLN A 254 -25.99 11.85 1.81
CA GLN A 254 -24.69 11.32 1.42
C GLN A 254 -24.54 9.86 1.89
N GLN A 255 -24.91 9.56 3.13
CA GLN A 255 -24.92 8.21 3.69
C GLN A 255 -25.79 7.25 2.84
N GLN A 256 -26.99 7.73 2.45
CA GLN A 256 -27.88 6.94 1.58
C GLN A 256 -27.26 6.74 0.18
N ALA A 257 -26.63 7.77 -0.40
CA ALA A 257 -25.98 7.66 -1.70
C ALA A 257 -24.80 6.68 -1.69
N LEU A 258 -24.02 6.62 -0.61
CA LEU A 258 -22.94 5.63 -0.42
C LEU A 258 -23.52 4.21 -0.38
N ARG A 259 -24.60 3.99 0.38
CA ARG A 259 -25.28 2.71 0.52
C ARG A 259 -25.88 2.22 -0.80
N ASP A 260 -26.65 3.09 -1.48
CA ASP A 260 -27.32 2.76 -2.74
C ASP A 260 -26.33 2.56 -3.89
N GLY A 261 -25.20 3.28 -3.85
CA GLY A 261 -24.16 3.20 -4.87
C GLY A 261 -23.20 2.00 -4.71
N ALA A 262 -23.23 1.33 -3.57
CA ALA A 262 -22.38 0.19 -3.26
C ALA A 262 -23.22 -1.08 -2.97
N PRO A 263 -23.93 -1.61 -3.97
CA PRO A 263 -24.74 -2.81 -3.78
C PRO A 263 -23.86 -4.00 -3.37
N ARG A 264 -24.42 -4.91 -2.59
CA ARG A 264 -23.71 -6.05 -2.00
C ARG A 264 -23.50 -7.23 -2.97
N ASP A 265 -24.03 -7.12 -4.18
CA ASP A 265 -23.88 -8.10 -5.26
C ASP A 265 -22.52 -8.07 -5.95
N GLY A 266 -21.67 -7.11 -5.61
CA GLY A 266 -20.32 -6.98 -6.19
C GLY A 266 -20.30 -6.29 -7.54
N ASP A 267 -21.39 -5.72 -8.00
CA ASP A 267 -21.47 -5.03 -9.28
C ASP A 267 -20.67 -3.71 -9.29
N TRP A 268 -20.04 -3.43 -10.44
CA TRP A 268 -19.40 -2.15 -10.69
C TRP A 268 -20.45 -1.07 -10.96
N THR A 269 -20.38 0.04 -10.21
CA THR A 269 -21.33 1.14 -10.29
C THR A 269 -20.65 2.49 -10.60
N ALA A 270 -21.48 3.52 -10.85
CA ALA A 270 -21.00 4.88 -10.98
C ALA A 270 -20.35 5.43 -9.69
N LEU A 271 -20.67 4.88 -8.52
CA LEU A 271 -19.99 5.20 -7.27
C LEU A 271 -18.53 4.78 -7.33
N TRP A 272 -18.26 3.55 -7.74
CA TRP A 272 -16.92 2.98 -7.85
C TRP A 272 -16.10 3.65 -8.96
N GLN A 273 -16.73 3.96 -10.09
CA GLN A 273 -16.06 4.66 -11.19
C GLN A 273 -15.43 6.00 -10.75
N ARG A 274 -16.08 6.73 -9.85
CA ARG A 274 -15.56 8.01 -9.33
C ARG A 274 -14.47 7.85 -8.28
N ARG A 275 -14.20 6.63 -7.83
CA ARG A 275 -13.25 6.24 -6.79
C ARG A 275 -12.16 5.30 -7.30
N ASP A 276 -12.06 5.16 -8.61
CA ASP A 276 -11.00 4.41 -9.29
C ASP A 276 -9.90 5.37 -9.77
N TYR A 277 -8.88 5.55 -8.95
CA TYR A 277 -7.77 6.43 -9.28
C TYR A 277 -6.82 5.81 -10.31
N VAL A 278 -6.85 4.47 -10.48
CA VAL A 278 -6.05 3.75 -11.48
C VAL A 278 -6.42 4.20 -12.89
N ALA A 279 -7.72 4.39 -13.14
CA ALA A 279 -8.22 4.86 -14.45
C ALA A 279 -7.67 6.26 -14.82
N ASP A 280 -7.34 7.07 -13.81
CA ASP A 280 -6.85 8.44 -13.97
C ASP A 280 -5.32 8.58 -13.84
N ALA A 281 -4.56 7.47 -13.79
CA ALA A 281 -3.10 7.47 -13.64
C ALA A 281 -2.37 8.30 -14.72
N ALA A 282 -2.94 8.41 -15.91
CA ALA A 282 -2.42 9.26 -17.01
C ALA A 282 -2.33 10.75 -16.65
N LYS A 283 -3.09 11.21 -15.65
CA LYS A 283 -3.10 12.60 -15.19
C LYS A 283 -2.01 12.88 -14.16
N VAL A 284 -1.41 11.87 -13.55
CA VAL A 284 -0.39 12.02 -12.50
C VAL A 284 0.84 12.75 -13.05
N ARG A 285 1.24 13.80 -12.35
CA ARG A 285 2.42 14.63 -12.65
C ARG A 285 3.46 14.60 -11.54
N ALA A 286 3.04 14.20 -10.34
CA ALA A 286 3.87 14.06 -9.17
C ALA A 286 4.71 12.78 -9.25
N SER A 287 5.92 12.77 -8.66
CA SER A 287 6.63 11.53 -8.38
C SER A 287 5.91 10.75 -7.27
N VAL A 288 6.09 9.42 -7.24
CA VAL A 288 5.36 8.56 -6.30
C VAL A 288 6.31 7.62 -5.56
N PHE A 289 6.34 7.68 -4.23
CA PHE A 289 7.06 6.73 -3.41
C PHE A 289 6.05 5.79 -2.73
N VAL A 290 5.79 4.64 -3.34
CA VAL A 290 4.88 3.61 -2.82
C VAL A 290 5.54 2.85 -1.67
N VAL A 291 4.83 2.69 -0.55
CA VAL A 291 5.26 1.87 0.58
C VAL A 291 4.12 0.92 0.97
N HIS A 292 4.40 -0.38 1.12
CA HIS A 292 3.34 -1.34 1.41
C HIS A 292 3.84 -2.58 2.15
N GLY A 293 3.03 -3.11 3.07
CA GLY A 293 3.25 -4.42 3.69
C GLY A 293 2.74 -5.54 2.78
N MET A 294 3.58 -6.54 2.46
CA MET A 294 3.18 -7.66 1.60
C MET A 294 2.16 -8.62 2.27
N GLN A 295 1.96 -8.48 3.58
CA GLN A 295 0.95 -9.21 4.34
C GLN A 295 -0.18 -8.29 4.85
N ASP A 296 -0.36 -7.14 4.22
CA ASP A 296 -1.46 -6.24 4.51
C ASP A 296 -2.79 -6.88 4.06
N LEU A 297 -3.59 -7.31 5.04
CA LEU A 297 -4.91 -7.90 4.84
C LEU A 297 -6.04 -6.87 4.95
N ASN A 298 -5.72 -5.64 5.38
CA ASN A 298 -6.65 -4.53 5.38
C ASN A 298 -6.66 -3.85 3.99
N VAL A 299 -5.57 -3.19 3.61
CA VAL A 299 -5.41 -2.66 2.25
C VAL A 299 -4.56 -3.65 1.45
N ARG A 300 -5.21 -4.60 0.81
CA ARG A 300 -4.55 -5.74 0.16
C ARG A 300 -3.58 -5.33 -0.93
N THR A 301 -2.54 -6.12 -1.15
CA THR A 301 -1.42 -5.80 -2.05
C THR A 301 -1.79 -5.67 -3.53
N LYS A 302 -3.01 -6.04 -3.92
CA LYS A 302 -3.60 -5.72 -5.23
C LYS A 302 -3.56 -4.21 -5.49
N HIS A 303 -3.79 -3.38 -4.46
CA HIS A 303 -3.83 -1.92 -4.58
C HIS A 303 -2.51 -1.32 -5.03
N PHE A 304 -1.41 -1.66 -4.35
CA PHE A 304 -0.12 -1.13 -4.78
C PHE A 304 0.31 -1.69 -6.14
N GLY A 305 0.00 -2.96 -6.43
CA GLY A 305 0.37 -3.60 -7.69
C GLY A 305 -0.25 -2.91 -8.91
N GLN A 306 -1.58 -2.74 -8.91
CA GLN A 306 -2.28 -2.10 -10.03
C GLN A 306 -1.94 -0.60 -10.17
N TRP A 307 -1.74 0.12 -9.05
CA TRP A 307 -1.30 1.50 -9.07
C TRP A 307 0.11 1.62 -9.66
N TRP A 308 1.03 0.77 -9.23
CA TRP A 308 2.39 0.72 -9.72
C TRP A 308 2.47 0.49 -11.23
N ASP A 309 1.69 -0.47 -11.73
CA ASP A 309 1.65 -0.81 -13.16
C ASP A 309 1.05 0.35 -13.98
N ALA A 310 -0.01 0.97 -13.48
CA ALA A 310 -0.62 2.13 -14.12
C ALA A 310 0.35 3.34 -14.17
N LEU A 311 1.06 3.64 -13.08
CA LEU A 311 2.10 4.67 -13.06
C LEU A 311 3.24 4.35 -14.02
N ALA A 312 3.63 3.06 -14.13
CA ALA A 312 4.66 2.59 -15.06
C ALA A 312 4.28 2.87 -16.52
N ALA A 313 3.03 2.55 -16.88
CA ALA A 313 2.50 2.73 -18.23
C ALA A 313 2.56 4.20 -18.69
N HIS A 314 2.57 5.14 -17.76
CA HIS A 314 2.62 6.58 -18.02
C HIS A 314 3.99 7.23 -17.72
N GLY A 315 5.02 6.43 -17.42
CA GLY A 315 6.38 6.91 -17.19
C GLY A 315 6.55 7.80 -15.96
N VAL A 316 5.68 7.64 -14.95
CA VAL A 316 5.75 8.42 -13.70
C VAL A 316 7.00 8.04 -12.92
N PRO A 317 7.85 9.00 -12.48
CA PRO A 317 8.98 8.72 -11.60
C PRO A 317 8.48 8.11 -10.28
N ARG A 318 9.05 6.96 -9.90
CA ARG A 318 8.54 6.22 -8.74
C ARG A 318 9.60 5.39 -8.03
N LYS A 319 9.37 5.15 -6.73
CA LYS A 319 10.14 4.28 -5.84
C LYS A 319 9.17 3.38 -5.08
N ILE A 320 9.62 2.19 -4.65
CA ILE A 320 8.79 1.27 -3.87
C ILE A 320 9.57 0.65 -2.71
N TRP A 321 8.93 0.56 -1.54
CA TRP A 321 9.33 -0.26 -0.41
C TRP A 321 8.27 -1.32 -0.12
N LEU A 322 8.69 -2.58 0.01
CA LEU A 322 7.82 -3.71 0.33
C LEU A 322 8.35 -4.43 1.57
N SER A 323 7.58 -4.39 2.66
CA SER A 323 7.91 -5.09 3.92
C SER A 323 7.16 -6.41 4.05
N GLN A 324 7.56 -7.24 5.03
CA GLN A 324 6.80 -8.44 5.42
C GLN A 324 5.72 -8.16 6.48
N THR A 325 5.48 -6.90 6.81
CA THR A 325 4.45 -6.51 7.78
C THR A 325 3.04 -6.58 7.19
N GLY A 326 2.03 -6.47 8.06
CA GLY A 326 0.67 -6.12 7.69
C GLY A 326 0.51 -4.60 7.44
N HIS A 327 -0.55 -4.01 8.00
CA HIS A 327 -0.92 -2.60 7.81
C HIS A 327 -0.16 -1.64 8.73
N VAL A 328 1.18 -1.57 8.60
CA VAL A 328 2.09 -0.88 9.52
C VAL A 328 2.85 0.25 8.82
N ASP A 329 3.01 1.41 9.51
CA ASP A 329 3.81 2.53 9.02
C ASP A 329 5.32 2.18 9.03
N PRO A 330 6.08 2.57 8.00
CA PRO A 330 7.53 2.31 7.93
C PRO A 330 8.34 2.95 9.06
N PHE A 331 7.81 3.96 9.72
CA PHE A 331 8.40 4.51 10.94
C PHE A 331 8.49 3.49 12.07
N ASP A 332 7.63 2.47 12.06
CA ASP A 332 7.61 1.44 13.09
C ASP A 332 8.35 0.15 12.72
N TYR A 333 8.64 -0.12 11.45
CA TYR A 333 9.40 -1.33 11.11
C TYR A 333 10.80 -1.06 10.50
N ARG A 334 11.11 0.16 10.04
CA ARG A 334 12.42 0.49 9.44
C ARG A 334 12.81 1.95 9.71
N ARG A 335 12.61 2.43 10.91
CA ARG A 335 12.59 3.84 11.32
C ARG A 335 13.74 4.69 10.80
N ALA A 336 14.99 4.34 11.11
CA ALA A 336 16.16 5.16 10.74
C ALA A 336 16.30 5.32 9.23
N ALA A 337 16.22 4.22 8.48
CA ALA A 337 16.28 4.25 7.02
C ALA A 337 15.08 4.97 6.41
N TRP A 338 13.90 4.86 7.04
CA TRP A 338 12.71 5.56 6.61
C TRP A 338 12.85 7.07 6.71
N VAL A 339 13.22 7.58 7.88
CA VAL A 339 13.39 9.02 8.09
C VAL A 339 14.45 9.60 7.15
N GLU A 340 15.58 8.89 6.96
CA GLU A 340 16.63 9.32 6.04
C GLU A 340 16.14 9.32 4.58
N THR A 341 15.51 8.24 4.12
CA THR A 341 15.02 8.14 2.73
C THR A 341 13.93 9.17 2.45
N LEU A 342 12.98 9.36 3.38
CA LEU A 342 11.92 10.35 3.26
C LEU A 342 12.48 11.78 3.23
N HIS A 343 13.49 12.07 4.03
CA HIS A 343 14.19 13.36 4.03
C HIS A 343 14.84 13.62 2.66
N GLN A 344 15.61 12.65 2.14
CA GLN A 344 16.23 12.76 0.82
C GLN A 344 15.19 12.92 -0.29
N TRP A 345 14.05 12.20 -0.19
CA TRP A 345 12.95 12.27 -1.14
C TRP A 345 12.32 13.65 -1.19
N PHE A 346 11.96 14.23 -0.05
CA PHE A 346 11.37 15.56 0.00
C PHE A 346 12.37 16.66 -0.35
N ASP A 347 13.62 16.56 0.07
CA ASP A 347 14.66 17.50 -0.32
C ASP A 347 14.85 17.54 -1.85
N HIS A 348 14.83 16.38 -2.50
CA HIS A 348 14.95 16.31 -3.95
C HIS A 348 13.74 16.93 -4.65
N TYR A 349 12.53 16.46 -4.34
CA TYR A 349 11.33 16.84 -5.10
C TYR A 349 10.72 18.19 -4.69
N LEU A 350 10.95 18.68 -3.47
CA LEU A 350 10.37 19.93 -2.98
C LEU A 350 11.37 21.09 -2.91
N LEU A 351 12.65 20.82 -2.63
CA LEU A 351 13.70 21.83 -2.56
C LEU A 351 14.63 21.81 -3.79
N GLY A 352 14.55 20.79 -4.64
CA GLY A 352 15.42 20.63 -5.82
C GLY A 352 16.87 20.26 -5.47
N VAL A 353 17.11 19.63 -4.31
CA VAL A 353 18.43 19.17 -3.90
C VAL A 353 18.85 17.98 -4.74
N ASP A 354 20.01 18.04 -5.39
CA ASP A 354 20.61 16.91 -6.10
C ASP A 354 21.36 16.00 -5.09
N ASN A 355 20.62 15.14 -4.41
CA ASN A 355 21.14 14.17 -3.45
C ASN A 355 21.23 12.73 -3.99
N GLY A 356 20.78 12.51 -5.23
CA GLY A 356 20.90 11.22 -5.93
C GLY A 356 19.80 10.23 -5.65
N ILE A 357 18.76 10.57 -4.87
CA ILE A 357 17.65 9.65 -4.54
C ILE A 357 16.88 9.20 -5.80
N ASP A 358 16.80 10.04 -6.82
CA ASP A 358 16.19 9.75 -8.12
C ASP A 358 16.95 8.71 -8.95
N ARG A 359 18.22 8.48 -8.62
CA ARG A 359 19.14 7.51 -9.24
C ARG A 359 19.42 6.29 -8.35
N ALA A 360 18.95 6.30 -7.11
CA ALA A 360 19.05 5.18 -6.19
C ALA A 360 18.23 3.96 -6.69
N PRO A 361 18.49 2.74 -6.21
CA PRO A 361 17.67 1.58 -6.54
C PRO A 361 16.18 1.90 -6.35
N MET A 362 15.37 1.47 -7.34
CA MET A 362 13.93 1.78 -7.37
C MET A 362 13.17 1.05 -6.29
N ALA A 363 13.60 -0.17 -5.96
CA ALA A 363 12.90 -1.04 -5.02
C ALA A 363 13.77 -1.43 -3.84
N ASP A 364 13.17 -1.39 -2.65
CA ASP A 364 13.67 -2.01 -1.43
C ASP A 364 12.66 -3.07 -0.98
N VAL A 365 13.08 -4.32 -0.80
CA VAL A 365 12.21 -5.44 -0.46
C VAL A 365 12.75 -6.20 0.74
N GLU A 366 11.94 -6.37 1.77
CA GLU A 366 12.25 -7.18 2.94
C GLU A 366 12.10 -8.67 2.60
N ARG A 367 13.20 -9.43 2.71
CA ARG A 367 13.26 -10.87 2.37
C ARG A 367 12.97 -11.79 3.55
N THR A 368 13.49 -11.42 4.69
CA THR A 368 13.20 -12.01 6.00
C THR A 368 13.16 -10.87 7.00
N PRO A 369 12.62 -11.04 8.20
CA PRO A 369 12.52 -9.97 9.18
C PRO A 369 13.81 -9.15 9.32
N ASP A 370 13.73 -7.84 9.06
CA ASP A 370 14.83 -6.87 9.10
C ASP A 370 15.93 -7.04 8.03
N HIS A 371 15.80 -8.01 7.11
CA HIS A 371 16.75 -8.21 6.02
C HIS A 371 16.22 -7.70 4.68
N TRP A 372 16.79 -6.62 4.20
CA TRP A 372 16.37 -5.90 3.01
C TRP A 372 17.33 -6.09 1.84
N THR A 373 16.77 -6.20 0.64
CA THR A 373 17.52 -6.19 -0.63
C THR A 373 16.99 -5.08 -1.53
N THR A 374 17.86 -4.60 -2.42
CA THR A 374 17.51 -3.55 -3.37
C THR A 374 17.53 -4.08 -4.80
N ASP A 375 16.63 -3.58 -5.63
CA ASP A 375 16.59 -3.84 -7.07
C ASP A 375 16.52 -2.54 -7.88
N ALA A 376 17.15 -2.55 -9.05
CA ALA A 376 17.12 -1.39 -9.95
C ALA A 376 15.70 -1.04 -10.44
N HIS A 377 14.83 -2.04 -10.53
CA HIS A 377 13.43 -1.93 -10.94
C HIS A 377 12.54 -2.88 -10.13
N TRP A 378 11.27 -2.59 -10.08
CA TRP A 378 10.24 -3.53 -9.64
C TRP A 378 9.10 -3.55 -10.69
N PRO A 379 8.55 -4.74 -11.05
CA PRO A 379 9.03 -6.09 -10.69
C PRO A 379 10.51 -6.29 -10.98
N ALA A 380 11.12 -7.27 -10.28
CA ALA A 380 12.57 -7.51 -10.35
C ALA A 380 13.06 -7.68 -11.79
N PRO A 381 14.27 -7.20 -12.13
CA PRO A 381 14.82 -7.36 -13.48
C PRO A 381 14.80 -8.82 -13.95
N GLY A 382 14.37 -9.04 -15.19
CA GLY A 382 14.23 -10.37 -15.78
C GLY A 382 12.95 -11.12 -15.41
N THR A 383 12.02 -10.47 -14.73
CA THR A 383 10.68 -11.04 -14.50
C THR A 383 9.90 -11.15 -15.81
N SER A 384 9.24 -12.29 -16.00
CA SER A 384 8.29 -12.49 -17.12
C SER A 384 7.12 -13.36 -16.70
N ALA A 385 5.95 -13.07 -17.25
CA ALA A 385 4.76 -13.90 -17.08
C ALA A 385 5.04 -15.31 -17.64
N THR A 386 4.87 -16.32 -16.82
CA THR A 386 5.17 -17.72 -17.14
C THR A 386 3.94 -18.56 -16.88
N THR A 387 3.43 -19.20 -17.93
CA THR A 387 2.30 -20.12 -17.81
C THR A 387 2.74 -21.42 -17.15
N VAL A 388 1.98 -21.85 -16.16
CA VAL A 388 2.18 -23.08 -15.40
C VAL A 388 0.91 -23.94 -15.54
N ALA A 389 1.09 -25.21 -15.89
CA ALA A 389 0.00 -26.15 -16.07
C ALA A 389 -0.45 -26.76 -14.72
N LEU A 390 -1.76 -26.96 -14.61
CA LEU A 390 -2.41 -27.66 -13.51
C LEU A 390 -2.79 -29.05 -13.98
N ALA A 391 -2.40 -30.09 -13.27
CA ALA A 391 -2.76 -31.45 -13.61
C ALA A 391 -3.25 -32.22 -12.38
N ALA A 392 -4.26 -33.07 -12.56
CA ALA A 392 -4.75 -33.94 -11.51
C ALA A 392 -3.64 -34.92 -11.05
N GLY A 393 -3.62 -35.17 -9.75
CA GLY A 393 -2.74 -36.18 -9.18
C GLY A 393 -3.36 -37.57 -9.13
N SER A 394 -2.70 -38.51 -8.50
CA SER A 394 -3.24 -39.85 -8.25
C SER A 394 -4.25 -39.89 -7.10
N THR A 395 -4.31 -38.86 -6.30
CA THR A 395 -5.25 -38.68 -5.18
C THR A 395 -6.09 -37.45 -5.47
N ALA A 396 -7.41 -37.59 -5.45
CA ALA A 396 -8.31 -36.45 -5.64
C ALA A 396 -8.01 -35.33 -4.61
N GLY A 397 -8.05 -34.09 -5.06
CA GLY A 397 -7.70 -32.92 -4.24
C GLY A 397 -6.19 -32.64 -4.14
N LEU A 398 -5.31 -33.49 -4.68
CA LEU A 398 -3.86 -33.32 -4.69
C LEU A 398 -3.34 -33.39 -6.13
N GLY A 399 -3.11 -32.24 -6.73
CA GLY A 399 -2.63 -32.09 -8.10
C GLY A 399 -1.15 -31.70 -8.18
N THR A 400 -0.70 -31.47 -9.40
CA THR A 400 0.67 -31.03 -9.69
C THR A 400 0.70 -29.68 -10.41
N LEU A 401 1.69 -28.88 -10.06
CA LEU A 401 2.03 -27.60 -10.69
C LEU A 401 3.31 -27.78 -11.51
N SER A 402 3.23 -27.67 -12.83
CA SER A 402 4.34 -28.03 -13.73
C SER A 402 4.61 -26.99 -14.81
N ALA A 403 5.92 -26.83 -15.13
CA ALA A 403 6.37 -26.05 -16.28
C ALA A 403 6.11 -26.75 -17.62
N THR A 404 5.99 -28.08 -17.60
CA THR A 404 5.87 -28.91 -18.80
C THR A 404 4.82 -30.00 -18.57
N GLY A 405 4.10 -30.32 -19.60
CA GLY A 405 3.06 -31.34 -19.56
C GLY A 405 1.69 -30.75 -19.88
N PRO A 406 0.75 -31.58 -20.36
CA PRO A 406 -0.60 -31.14 -20.60
C PRO A 406 -1.30 -30.91 -19.25
N ALA A 407 -2.02 -29.80 -19.14
CA ALA A 407 -3.06 -29.67 -18.14
C ALA A 407 -4.14 -30.71 -18.46
N THR A 408 -4.39 -31.65 -17.57
CA THR A 408 -5.31 -32.76 -17.85
C THR A 408 -6.07 -33.19 -16.60
N GLY A 409 -7.26 -33.72 -16.80
CA GLY A 409 -8.13 -34.25 -15.77
C GLY A 409 -9.08 -33.21 -15.19
N THR A 410 -9.80 -33.65 -14.20
CA THR A 410 -10.72 -32.83 -13.42
C THR A 410 -10.46 -33.05 -11.95
N GLU A 411 -10.67 -32.00 -11.15
CA GLU A 411 -10.66 -32.08 -9.69
C GLU A 411 -11.97 -31.51 -9.17
N THR A 412 -12.48 -32.04 -8.07
CA THR A 412 -13.72 -31.58 -7.44
C THR A 412 -13.51 -31.39 -5.96
N TYR A 413 -14.05 -30.30 -5.44
CA TYR A 413 -14.09 -30.00 -4.00
C TYR A 413 -15.46 -29.43 -3.64
N THR A 414 -15.82 -29.49 -2.35
CA THR A 414 -17.04 -28.89 -1.78
C THR A 414 -16.61 -27.64 -1.02
N ASP A 415 -17.21 -26.48 -1.28
CA ASP A 415 -16.94 -25.25 -0.55
C ASP A 415 -17.30 -25.41 0.93
N ASP A 416 -16.34 -25.19 1.83
CA ASP A 416 -16.54 -25.13 3.27
C ASP A 416 -16.22 -23.73 3.81
N PRO A 417 -17.24 -22.88 4.08
CA PRO A 417 -17.05 -21.54 4.61
C PRO A 417 -16.42 -21.49 6.02
N ALA A 418 -16.21 -22.63 6.66
CA ALA A 418 -15.52 -22.70 7.95
C ALA A 418 -13.99 -22.83 7.83
N GLU A 419 -13.47 -23.09 6.63
CA GLU A 419 -12.05 -23.23 6.34
C GLU A 419 -11.46 -21.91 5.77
N SER A 420 -10.17 -21.70 5.98
CA SER A 420 -9.42 -20.50 5.55
C SER A 420 -8.18 -20.87 4.74
N GLU A 421 -7.57 -19.88 4.08
CA GLU A 421 -6.26 -20.05 3.42
C GLU A 421 -5.20 -20.63 4.36
N THR A 422 -5.27 -20.32 5.65
CA THR A 422 -4.38 -20.84 6.69
C THR A 422 -4.62 -22.33 6.92
N ASP A 423 -5.89 -22.77 7.03
CA ASP A 423 -6.28 -24.18 7.20
C ASP A 423 -5.90 -24.99 5.96
N TRP A 424 -6.17 -24.47 4.76
CA TRP A 424 -5.78 -25.09 3.49
C TRP A 424 -4.25 -25.24 3.36
N SER A 425 -3.49 -24.20 3.74
CA SER A 425 -2.03 -24.22 3.65
C SER A 425 -1.41 -25.21 4.64
N ALA A 426 -1.93 -25.28 5.86
CA ALA A 426 -1.52 -26.26 6.87
C ALA A 426 -1.86 -27.71 6.44
N ALA A 427 -2.86 -27.87 5.57
CA ALA A 427 -3.31 -29.14 5.03
C ALA A 427 -2.94 -29.34 3.54
N ALA A 428 -1.94 -28.61 3.01
CA ALA A 428 -1.61 -28.61 1.57
C ALA A 428 -1.32 -30.01 1.00
N ASP A 429 -0.77 -30.90 1.82
CA ASP A 429 -0.44 -32.29 1.44
C ASP A 429 -1.54 -33.31 1.79
N ARG A 430 -2.72 -32.86 2.22
CA ARG A 430 -3.84 -33.74 2.59
C ARG A 430 -5.05 -33.49 1.69
N ALA A 431 -5.68 -34.56 1.26
CA ALA A 431 -6.96 -34.50 0.57
C ALA A 431 -8.06 -34.29 1.62
N THR A 432 -8.51 -33.06 1.81
CA THR A 432 -9.51 -32.69 2.81
C THR A 432 -10.92 -32.59 2.21
N GLY A 433 -11.04 -32.46 0.89
CA GLY A 433 -12.29 -32.40 0.16
C GLY A 433 -12.88 -30.99 0.00
N ASP A 434 -12.35 -29.99 0.68
CA ASP A 434 -12.76 -28.57 0.68
C ASP A 434 -11.90 -27.71 -0.24
N LYS A 435 -10.83 -28.27 -0.82
CA LYS A 435 -9.86 -27.59 -1.69
C LYS A 435 -9.15 -28.53 -2.64
N VAL A 436 -8.45 -27.96 -3.63
CA VAL A 436 -7.45 -28.65 -4.44
C VAL A 436 -6.09 -27.97 -4.29
N SER A 437 -5.05 -28.74 -3.96
CA SER A 437 -3.67 -28.28 -3.87
C SER A 437 -2.86 -28.75 -5.06
N PHE A 438 -2.36 -27.83 -5.88
CA PHE A 438 -1.42 -28.11 -6.97
C PHE A 438 -0.01 -27.77 -6.49
N THR A 439 0.88 -28.77 -6.39
CA THR A 439 2.23 -28.58 -5.83
C THR A 439 3.33 -28.94 -6.81
N THR A 440 4.45 -28.24 -6.72
CA THR A 440 5.71 -28.68 -7.33
C THR A 440 6.36 -29.78 -6.48
N GLY A 441 7.32 -30.51 -7.02
CA GLY A 441 8.31 -31.20 -6.19
C GLY A 441 9.17 -30.18 -5.41
N ALA A 442 10.03 -30.69 -4.50
CA ALA A 442 11.00 -29.83 -3.82
C ALA A 442 11.90 -29.13 -4.86
N LEU A 443 12.02 -27.80 -4.76
CA LEU A 443 12.78 -26.99 -5.69
C LEU A 443 14.28 -27.25 -5.51
N ARG A 444 15.01 -27.31 -6.61
CA ARG A 444 16.48 -27.52 -6.60
C ARG A 444 17.27 -26.23 -6.41
N HIS A 445 16.68 -25.10 -6.71
CA HIS A 445 17.23 -23.76 -6.59
C HIS A 445 16.12 -22.82 -6.14
N ASP A 446 16.49 -21.67 -5.63
CA ASP A 446 15.55 -20.60 -5.28
C ASP A 446 14.73 -20.17 -6.52
N LEU A 447 13.45 -19.93 -6.32
CA LEU A 447 12.52 -19.39 -7.33
C LEU A 447 11.90 -18.10 -6.81
N ARG A 448 12.23 -16.96 -7.46
CA ARG A 448 11.66 -15.66 -7.11
C ARG A 448 10.45 -15.36 -7.97
N ILE A 449 9.37 -14.94 -7.31
CA ILE A 449 8.12 -14.44 -7.88
C ILE A 449 8.06 -12.95 -7.54
N SER A 450 7.93 -12.07 -8.55
CA SER A 450 7.98 -10.61 -8.38
C SER A 450 6.94 -9.95 -9.28
N GLY A 451 5.90 -9.34 -8.69
CA GLY A 451 4.79 -8.72 -9.41
C GLY A 451 3.45 -9.40 -9.17
N GLY A 452 2.43 -9.03 -9.94
CA GLY A 452 1.10 -9.64 -9.93
C GLY A 452 1.00 -10.84 -10.88
N GLY A 453 0.34 -11.90 -10.44
CA GLY A 453 0.03 -13.09 -11.24
C GLY A 453 -1.46 -13.20 -11.56
N SER A 454 -1.86 -14.33 -12.17
CA SER A 454 -3.26 -14.68 -12.36
C SER A 454 -3.46 -16.18 -12.45
N VAL A 455 -4.67 -16.63 -12.13
CA VAL A 455 -5.10 -18.02 -12.30
C VAL A 455 -6.39 -18.02 -13.10
N THR A 456 -6.37 -18.67 -14.27
CA THR A 456 -7.57 -18.90 -15.07
C THR A 456 -8.12 -20.26 -14.72
N LEU A 457 -9.38 -20.32 -14.28
CA LEU A 457 -10.07 -21.54 -13.90
C LEU A 457 -11.33 -21.70 -14.75
N THR A 458 -11.55 -22.90 -15.26
CA THR A 458 -12.86 -23.32 -15.78
C THR A 458 -13.50 -24.21 -14.72
N ALA A 459 -14.56 -23.69 -14.10
CA ALA A 459 -15.23 -24.27 -12.96
C ALA A 459 -16.72 -24.57 -13.26
N THR A 460 -17.20 -25.71 -12.82
CA THR A 460 -18.60 -26.14 -12.94
C THR A 460 -19.19 -26.22 -11.53
N PRO A 461 -20.07 -25.31 -11.13
CA PRO A 461 -20.70 -25.31 -9.80
C PRO A 461 -21.94 -26.19 -9.77
N SER A 462 -22.24 -26.73 -8.59
CA SER A 462 -23.50 -27.49 -8.33
C SER A 462 -24.66 -26.59 -7.89
N THR A 463 -24.42 -25.30 -7.64
CA THR A 463 -25.42 -24.31 -7.17
C THR A 463 -25.47 -23.09 -8.06
N THR A 464 -26.37 -22.14 -7.77
CA THR A 464 -26.55 -20.90 -8.53
C THR A 464 -25.57 -19.80 -8.12
N SER A 465 -24.72 -20.03 -7.13
CA SER A 465 -23.69 -19.09 -6.63
C SER A 465 -22.47 -19.86 -6.16
N ALA A 466 -21.26 -19.38 -6.46
CA ALA A 466 -20.01 -20.00 -6.04
C ALA A 466 -18.88 -18.97 -5.98
N HIS A 467 -18.08 -19.02 -4.93
CA HIS A 467 -16.82 -18.27 -4.85
C HIS A 467 -15.63 -19.16 -5.21
N LEU A 468 -14.58 -18.55 -5.71
CA LEU A 468 -13.29 -19.17 -5.99
C LEU A 468 -12.18 -18.37 -5.33
N SER A 469 -11.33 -19.05 -4.59
CA SER A 469 -10.10 -18.52 -4.02
C SER A 469 -8.89 -19.19 -4.65
N ALA A 470 -7.84 -18.42 -4.94
CA ALA A 470 -6.57 -18.92 -5.43
C ALA A 470 -5.44 -18.36 -4.57
N VAL A 471 -4.66 -19.25 -3.93
CA VAL A 471 -3.65 -18.88 -2.93
C VAL A 471 -2.30 -19.48 -3.32
N LEU A 472 -1.25 -18.64 -3.40
CA LEU A 472 0.12 -19.09 -3.59
C LEU A 472 0.82 -19.27 -2.25
N VAL A 473 1.41 -20.44 -2.06
CA VAL A 473 2.01 -20.85 -0.81
C VAL A 473 3.42 -21.40 -1.04
N ASP A 474 4.36 -20.92 -0.24
CA ASP A 474 5.68 -21.51 -0.06
C ASP A 474 5.59 -22.56 1.06
N LEU A 475 5.72 -23.82 0.69
CA LEU A 475 5.66 -24.96 1.61
C LEU A 475 7.06 -25.35 2.06
N GLY A 476 7.47 -24.83 3.20
CA GLY A 476 8.74 -25.09 3.85
C GLY A 476 8.90 -24.31 5.15
N PRO A 477 9.86 -24.68 6.01
CA PRO A 477 10.06 -24.00 7.28
C PRO A 477 10.64 -22.59 7.08
N ALA A 478 10.00 -21.59 7.67
CA ALA A 478 10.45 -20.21 7.61
C ALA A 478 10.27 -19.49 8.95
N THR A 479 11.07 -18.44 9.19
CA THR A 479 10.79 -17.41 10.19
C THR A 479 10.33 -16.17 9.44
N ILE A 480 9.12 -15.71 9.72
CA ILE A 480 8.49 -14.56 9.09
C ILE A 480 8.04 -13.57 10.15
N ARG A 481 7.67 -12.34 9.76
CA ARG A 481 6.97 -11.45 10.68
C ARG A 481 5.61 -12.06 11.04
N ASP A 482 5.22 -11.97 12.32
CA ASP A 482 3.87 -12.41 12.76
C ASP A 482 2.84 -11.33 12.41
N TYR A 483 2.46 -11.29 11.13
CA TYR A 483 1.45 -10.36 10.63
C TYR A 483 0.03 -10.64 11.16
N SER A 484 -0.17 -11.78 11.80
CA SER A 484 -1.45 -12.17 12.44
C SER A 484 -1.57 -11.71 13.90
N ALA A 485 -0.49 -11.24 14.50
CA ALA A 485 -0.50 -10.63 15.83
C ALA A 485 -1.08 -9.20 15.79
N ASP A 486 -1.50 -8.66 16.94
CA ASP A 486 -2.08 -7.31 17.05
C ASP A 486 -1.15 -6.20 16.52
N GLY A 487 0.18 -6.41 16.56
CA GLY A 487 1.19 -5.51 16.02
C GLY A 487 1.48 -5.69 14.53
N GLU A 488 0.85 -6.67 13.86
CA GLU A 488 1.00 -6.93 12.43
C GLU A 488 2.46 -7.05 11.96
N GLY A 489 3.28 -7.73 12.77
CA GLY A 489 4.70 -7.98 12.50
C GLY A 489 5.67 -7.04 13.22
N ILE A 490 5.17 -6.22 14.16
CA ILE A 490 5.99 -5.42 15.08
C ILE A 490 5.56 -5.61 16.53
N THR A 491 6.52 -5.47 17.45
CA THR A 491 6.29 -5.35 18.91
C THR A 491 6.73 -3.96 19.36
N THR A 492 5.85 -3.23 20.06
CA THR A 492 6.18 -1.95 20.67
C THR A 492 6.95 -2.15 21.98
N LEU A 493 8.08 -1.46 22.12
CA LEU A 493 8.96 -1.51 23.28
C LEU A 493 8.61 -0.41 24.31
N THR A 494 9.25 -0.43 25.48
CA THR A 494 9.09 0.60 26.50
C THR A 494 10.10 1.75 26.38
N THR A 495 11.16 1.57 25.63
CA THR A 495 12.16 2.59 25.32
C THR A 495 11.64 3.58 24.28
N ARG A 496 12.29 4.75 24.19
CA ARG A 496 11.92 5.79 23.25
C ARG A 496 13.15 6.34 22.54
N SER A 497 12.98 6.71 21.27
CA SER A 497 13.95 7.49 20.51
C SER A 497 13.28 8.76 19.97
N CYS A 498 14.09 9.84 19.84
CA CYS A 498 13.59 11.17 19.44
C CYS A 498 14.01 11.52 18.02
N TRP A 499 13.07 12.02 17.22
CA TRP A 499 13.20 12.27 15.79
C TRP A 499 12.78 13.70 15.45
N GLY A 500 13.61 14.66 15.82
CA GLY A 500 13.38 16.09 15.59
C GLY A 500 13.41 16.92 16.86
N ALA A 501 12.79 18.10 16.81
CA ALA A 501 12.71 19.04 17.92
C ALA A 501 11.37 18.92 18.65
N SER A 502 11.39 19.00 19.97
CA SER A 502 10.21 18.95 20.83
C SER A 502 9.85 20.30 21.42
N THR A 503 8.59 20.46 21.80
CA THR A 503 8.11 21.51 22.72
C THR A 503 7.44 20.85 23.94
N ALA A 504 6.99 21.66 24.91
CA ALA A 504 6.28 21.13 26.07
C ALA A 504 4.94 20.46 25.72
N GLY A 505 4.31 20.88 24.62
CA GLY A 505 3.02 20.33 24.17
C GLY A 505 3.13 19.36 22.99
N ASP A 506 4.34 19.12 22.47
CA ASP A 506 4.55 18.30 21.28
C ASP A 506 5.91 17.60 21.36
N SER A 507 5.88 16.27 21.47
CA SER A 507 7.07 15.45 21.70
C SER A 507 7.51 14.74 20.43
N ALA A 508 8.77 14.92 20.04
CA ALA A 508 9.41 14.16 18.96
C ALA A 508 9.88 12.76 19.39
N CYS A 509 9.54 12.28 20.59
CA CYS A 509 10.05 11.02 21.14
C CYS A 509 8.96 9.93 21.11
N PHE A 510 9.17 8.94 20.25
CA PHE A 510 8.25 7.83 19.98
C PHE A 510 8.76 6.54 20.62
N LEU A 511 7.86 5.62 20.92
CA LEU A 511 8.20 4.29 21.41
C LEU A 511 9.04 3.55 20.36
N ASP A 512 10.12 2.91 20.80
CA ASP A 512 10.89 2.04 19.91
C ASP A 512 10.09 0.76 19.62
N THR A 513 10.42 0.12 18.51
CA THR A 513 9.76 -1.08 18.01
C THR A 513 10.79 -2.13 17.63
N ALA A 514 10.39 -3.39 17.61
CA ALA A 514 11.18 -4.52 17.14
C ALA A 514 10.32 -5.41 16.23
N ALA A 515 10.95 -6.25 15.41
CA ALA A 515 10.23 -7.25 14.65
C ALA A 515 9.54 -8.23 15.59
N ASP A 516 8.23 -8.44 15.40
CA ASP A 516 7.51 -9.58 15.94
C ASP A 516 7.56 -10.72 14.92
N THR A 517 7.98 -11.90 15.35
CA THR A 517 8.27 -12.99 14.41
C THR A 517 7.68 -14.32 14.87
N MET A 518 7.28 -15.14 13.91
CA MET A 518 6.83 -16.51 14.14
C MET A 518 7.58 -17.51 13.25
N SER A 519 7.74 -18.74 13.74
CA SER A 519 8.20 -19.87 12.94
C SER A 519 7.00 -20.60 12.38
N THR A 520 7.05 -20.89 11.07
CA THR A 520 5.95 -21.55 10.34
C THR A 520 6.48 -22.65 9.43
N GLY A 521 5.62 -23.58 9.03
CA GLY A 521 5.91 -24.62 8.01
C GLY A 521 5.49 -24.21 6.60
N TYR A 522 4.84 -23.07 6.43
CA TYR A 522 4.38 -22.54 5.15
C TYR A 522 4.25 -21.02 5.22
N THR A 523 4.31 -20.37 4.07
CA THR A 523 4.08 -18.92 3.94
C THR A 523 3.09 -18.67 2.80
N VAL A 524 1.92 -18.12 3.11
CA VAL A 524 1.02 -17.56 2.09
C VAL A 524 1.59 -16.21 1.65
N PHE A 525 1.87 -16.04 0.36
CA PHE A 525 2.54 -14.84 -0.13
C PHE A 525 1.81 -14.12 -1.27
N SER A 526 0.76 -14.74 -1.83
CA SER A 526 -0.15 -14.07 -2.77
C SER A 526 -1.50 -14.77 -2.77
N ARG A 527 -2.56 -14.02 -3.02
CA ARG A 527 -3.94 -14.49 -2.99
C ARG A 527 -4.82 -13.70 -3.96
N GLY A 528 -5.96 -14.26 -4.34
CA GLY A 528 -6.98 -13.60 -5.12
C GLY A 528 -8.30 -14.35 -5.00
N TRP A 529 -9.39 -13.63 -5.09
CA TRP A 529 -10.74 -14.15 -4.93
C TRP A 529 -11.64 -13.71 -6.08
N ALA A 530 -12.69 -14.45 -6.33
CA ALA A 530 -13.71 -14.06 -7.29
C ALA A 530 -15.06 -14.70 -6.95
N ASP A 531 -16.14 -13.98 -7.20
CA ASP A 531 -17.46 -14.57 -7.38
C ASP A 531 -17.55 -15.08 -8.82
N LEU A 532 -17.82 -16.39 -8.98
CA LEU A 532 -17.92 -17.01 -10.29
C LEU A 532 -19.07 -16.42 -11.13
N GLY A 533 -20.09 -15.81 -10.50
CA GLY A 533 -21.13 -15.05 -11.18
C GLY A 533 -20.62 -13.86 -11.98
N HIS A 534 -19.41 -13.35 -11.66
CA HIS A 534 -18.73 -12.27 -12.36
C HIS A 534 -17.70 -12.79 -13.39
N TYR A 535 -17.92 -13.98 -13.98
CA TYR A 535 -17.02 -14.60 -14.95
C TYR A 535 -16.81 -13.76 -16.22
N ASP A 536 -17.78 -12.93 -16.59
CA ASP A 536 -17.66 -11.96 -17.69
C ASP A 536 -17.56 -10.54 -17.09
N PRO A 537 -16.39 -9.88 -17.14
CA PRO A 537 -16.19 -8.55 -16.55
C PRO A 537 -16.98 -7.44 -17.25
N SER A 538 -17.59 -7.71 -18.42
CA SER A 538 -18.46 -6.77 -19.13
C SER A 538 -19.92 -6.83 -18.66
N LEU A 539 -20.28 -7.83 -17.86
CA LEU A 539 -21.62 -8.05 -17.34
C LEU A 539 -21.68 -7.77 -15.83
N HIS A 540 -22.89 -7.52 -15.35
CA HIS A 540 -23.19 -7.60 -13.93
C HIS A 540 -23.12 -9.05 -13.46
N GLY A 541 -22.95 -9.26 -12.16
CA GLY A 541 -23.00 -10.58 -11.57
C GLY A 541 -24.32 -11.30 -11.91
N VAL A 542 -24.23 -12.57 -12.31
CA VAL A 542 -25.38 -13.37 -12.72
C VAL A 542 -25.49 -14.64 -11.89
N ALA A 543 -26.73 -15.10 -11.68
CA ALA A 543 -26.96 -16.41 -11.10
C ALA A 543 -26.42 -17.49 -12.05
N LEU A 544 -25.61 -18.41 -11.52
CA LEU A 544 -25.02 -19.50 -12.27
C LEU A 544 -26.09 -20.58 -12.58
N THR A 545 -25.88 -21.31 -13.67
CA THR A 545 -26.66 -22.52 -13.97
C THR A 545 -25.90 -23.74 -13.45
N PRO A 546 -26.44 -24.50 -12.48
CA PRO A 546 -25.78 -25.69 -11.96
C PRO A 546 -25.41 -26.67 -13.07
N GLY A 547 -24.19 -27.23 -13.01
CA GLY A 547 -23.66 -28.15 -14.01
C GLY A 547 -23.15 -27.50 -15.30
N THR A 548 -23.19 -26.17 -15.43
CA THR A 548 -22.64 -25.43 -16.57
C THR A 548 -21.23 -24.97 -16.25
N PRO A 549 -20.21 -25.18 -17.13
CA PRO A 549 -18.86 -24.69 -16.90
C PRO A 549 -18.74 -23.21 -17.24
N TYR A 550 -18.09 -22.46 -16.34
CA TYR A 550 -17.75 -21.04 -16.51
C TYR A 550 -16.23 -20.86 -16.40
N THR A 551 -15.68 -19.93 -17.16
CA THR A 551 -14.24 -19.61 -17.11
C THR A 551 -14.05 -18.22 -16.55
N ILE A 552 -13.22 -18.11 -15.50
CA ILE A 552 -12.85 -16.83 -14.87
C ILE A 552 -11.34 -16.74 -14.70
N THR A 553 -10.79 -15.53 -14.78
CA THR A 553 -9.38 -15.27 -14.48
C THR A 553 -9.29 -14.48 -13.18
N ILE A 554 -8.83 -15.13 -12.12
CA ILE A 554 -8.59 -14.53 -10.82
C ILE A 554 -7.25 -13.80 -10.86
N LYS A 555 -7.23 -12.51 -10.57
CA LYS A 555 -6.00 -11.73 -10.42
C LYS A 555 -5.39 -12.02 -9.05
N LEU A 556 -4.13 -12.43 -9.03
CA LEU A 556 -3.38 -12.62 -7.79
C LEU A 556 -2.79 -11.29 -7.33
N ALA A 557 -2.87 -11.03 -6.04
CA ALA A 557 -2.28 -9.87 -5.40
C ALA A 557 -0.76 -9.80 -5.66
N ALA A 558 -0.25 -8.59 -5.90
CA ALA A 558 1.15 -8.36 -6.20
C ALA A 558 2.06 -8.69 -5.00
N THR A 559 3.23 -9.26 -5.28
CA THR A 559 4.16 -9.75 -4.27
C THR A 559 5.61 -9.71 -4.75
N ASP A 560 6.54 -9.89 -3.81
CA ASP A 560 7.94 -10.18 -4.14
C ASP A 560 8.50 -11.21 -3.15
N HIS A 561 8.38 -12.48 -3.51
CA HIS A 561 8.73 -13.61 -2.65
C HIS A 561 9.75 -14.53 -3.31
N VAL A 562 10.65 -15.09 -2.50
CA VAL A 562 11.59 -16.14 -2.92
C VAL A 562 11.18 -17.44 -2.25
N VAL A 563 10.80 -18.44 -3.06
CA VAL A 563 10.62 -19.82 -2.60
C VAL A 563 12.00 -20.48 -2.57
N PRO A 564 12.55 -20.85 -1.40
CA PRO A 564 13.91 -21.37 -1.30
C PRO A 564 14.08 -22.76 -1.91
N ALA A 565 15.31 -23.10 -2.26
CA ALA A 565 15.67 -24.48 -2.60
C ALA A 565 15.31 -25.44 -1.44
N GLY A 566 14.74 -26.59 -1.78
CA GLY A 566 14.22 -27.56 -0.81
C GLY A 566 12.76 -27.34 -0.43
N HIS A 567 12.22 -26.13 -0.59
CA HIS A 567 10.79 -25.86 -0.42
C HIS A 567 9.99 -26.28 -1.66
N ARG A 568 8.67 -26.21 -1.58
CA ARG A 568 7.74 -26.47 -2.70
C ARG A 568 6.85 -25.26 -2.90
N LEU A 569 6.60 -24.92 -4.15
CA LEU A 569 5.57 -23.95 -4.51
C LEU A 569 4.24 -24.69 -4.60
N ALA A 570 3.20 -24.14 -3.97
CA ALA A 570 1.83 -24.59 -4.11
C ALA A 570 0.93 -23.48 -4.65
N LEU A 571 -0.04 -23.87 -5.48
CA LEU A 571 -1.25 -23.13 -5.77
C LEU A 571 -2.41 -23.91 -5.15
N ILE A 572 -3.11 -23.30 -4.20
CA ILE A 572 -4.29 -23.88 -3.58
C ILE A 572 -5.52 -23.18 -4.15
N VAL A 573 -6.49 -23.96 -4.58
CA VAL A 573 -7.79 -23.48 -5.06
C VAL A 573 -8.86 -23.97 -4.10
N GLY A 574 -9.63 -23.07 -3.53
CA GLY A 574 -10.76 -23.33 -2.64
C GLY A 574 -11.97 -22.48 -3.02
N GLY A 575 -13.01 -22.57 -2.21
CA GLY A 575 -14.20 -21.76 -2.32
C GLY A 575 -14.12 -20.49 -1.46
N THR A 576 -14.96 -20.39 -0.45
CA THR A 576 -15.00 -19.30 0.52
C THR A 576 -13.76 -19.34 1.42
N ASP A 577 -13.02 -18.24 1.47
CA ASP A 577 -11.87 -18.07 2.35
C ASP A 577 -12.32 -17.37 3.63
N LYS A 578 -12.49 -18.15 4.69
CA LYS A 578 -13.03 -17.68 5.97
C LYS A 578 -12.28 -16.47 6.52
N GLY A 579 -13.03 -15.42 6.82
CA GLY A 579 -12.50 -14.18 7.40
C GLY A 579 -11.85 -13.25 6.37
N LEU A 580 -11.72 -13.65 5.10
CA LEU A 580 -11.18 -12.82 4.04
C LEU A 580 -12.21 -12.46 2.97
N ILE A 581 -13.22 -13.31 2.74
CA ILE A 581 -14.38 -13.01 1.90
C ILE A 581 -15.68 -13.46 2.58
N THR A 582 -16.77 -12.77 2.26
CA THR A 582 -18.12 -13.13 2.73
C THR A 582 -18.61 -14.38 1.99
N ALA A 583 -19.23 -15.33 2.70
CA ALA A 583 -19.74 -16.54 2.09
C ALA A 583 -20.94 -16.26 1.16
N PRO A 584 -21.09 -17.01 0.03
CA PRO A 584 -22.17 -16.81 -0.94
C PRO A 584 -23.54 -17.34 -0.47
N GLY A 585 -23.64 -17.86 0.75
CA GLY A 585 -24.88 -18.43 1.31
C GLY A 585 -25.20 -19.83 0.81
N SER A 586 -24.32 -20.47 0.05
CA SER A 586 -24.38 -21.86 -0.40
C SER A 586 -23.03 -22.54 -0.25
N THR A 587 -23.01 -23.86 -0.26
CA THR A 587 -21.81 -24.71 -0.18
C THR A 587 -21.74 -25.60 -1.43
N PRO A 588 -21.37 -25.05 -2.60
CA PRO A 588 -21.36 -25.79 -3.85
C PRO A 588 -20.27 -26.85 -3.89
N ASP A 589 -20.55 -27.97 -4.58
CA ASP A 589 -19.50 -28.76 -5.21
C ASP A 589 -19.00 -28.00 -6.44
N ILE A 590 -17.68 -27.88 -6.58
CA ILE A 590 -17.04 -27.17 -7.68
C ILE A 590 -16.10 -28.15 -8.39
N THR A 591 -16.37 -28.42 -9.67
CA THR A 591 -15.52 -29.25 -10.52
C THR A 591 -14.68 -28.37 -11.43
N LEU A 592 -13.37 -28.50 -11.35
CA LEU A 592 -12.40 -27.80 -12.17
C LEU A 592 -12.05 -28.63 -13.41
N ASP A 593 -12.13 -28.01 -14.59
CA ASP A 593 -11.60 -28.58 -15.85
C ASP A 593 -10.14 -28.09 -16.01
N LEU A 594 -9.19 -28.97 -15.70
CA LEU A 594 -7.77 -28.60 -15.69
C LEU A 594 -7.20 -28.39 -17.11
N ALA A 595 -7.81 -29.03 -18.13
CA ALA A 595 -7.38 -28.81 -19.52
C ALA A 595 -7.63 -27.37 -20.00
N ARG A 596 -8.56 -26.67 -19.35
CA ARG A 596 -8.93 -25.28 -19.63
C ARG A 596 -8.56 -24.33 -18.49
N SER A 597 -7.70 -24.79 -17.57
CA SER A 597 -7.23 -24.00 -16.43
C SER A 597 -5.71 -23.86 -16.44
N SER A 598 -5.20 -22.73 -15.98
CA SER A 598 -3.75 -22.48 -15.91
C SER A 598 -3.44 -21.36 -14.93
N ALA A 599 -2.19 -21.30 -14.45
CA ALA A 599 -1.67 -20.15 -13.72
C ALA A 599 -0.65 -19.39 -14.58
N SER A 600 -0.64 -18.06 -14.48
CA SER A 600 0.37 -17.18 -15.06
C SER A 600 1.11 -16.48 -13.92
N LEU A 601 2.36 -16.88 -13.69
CA LEU A 601 3.16 -16.38 -12.57
C LEU A 601 4.28 -15.47 -13.05
N PRO A 602 4.55 -14.32 -12.36
CA PRO A 602 5.62 -13.39 -12.71
C PRO A 602 6.96 -13.89 -12.17
N LEU A 603 7.60 -14.82 -12.90
CA LEU A 603 8.84 -15.46 -12.48
C LEU A 603 10.07 -14.67 -12.91
N VAL A 604 11.00 -14.45 -11.99
CA VAL A 604 12.33 -13.92 -12.31
C VAL A 604 13.13 -14.99 -13.07
N GLY A 605 13.54 -14.68 -14.30
CA GLY A 605 14.15 -15.62 -15.24
C GLY A 605 13.14 -16.49 -15.99
N GLY A 606 11.84 -16.31 -15.80
CA GLY A 606 10.76 -16.90 -16.58
C GLY A 606 10.76 -18.43 -16.62
N LEU A 607 10.26 -18.99 -17.73
CA LEU A 607 10.20 -20.44 -17.94
C LEU A 607 11.56 -21.16 -17.76
N PRO A 608 12.71 -20.62 -18.24
CA PRO A 608 14.03 -21.25 -17.97
C PRO A 608 14.33 -21.40 -16.47
N ALA A 609 13.95 -20.44 -15.64
CA ALA A 609 14.14 -20.54 -14.19
C ALA A 609 13.26 -21.66 -13.60
N LEU A 610 11.99 -21.74 -14.00
CA LEU A 610 11.07 -22.77 -13.54
C LEU A 610 11.54 -24.17 -13.93
N LEU A 611 11.98 -24.37 -15.18
CA LEU A 611 12.53 -25.65 -15.65
C LEU A 611 13.79 -26.07 -14.88
N ARG A 612 14.66 -25.13 -14.57
CA ARG A 612 15.88 -25.39 -13.78
C ARG A 612 15.56 -25.84 -12.35
N VAL A 613 14.58 -25.21 -11.70
CA VAL A 613 14.25 -25.54 -10.30
C VAL A 613 13.48 -26.85 -10.17
N GLN A 614 12.67 -27.24 -11.17
CA GLN A 614 11.93 -28.51 -11.17
C GLN A 614 12.79 -29.70 -11.63
N GLY A 615 13.79 -29.46 -12.48
CA GLY A 615 14.63 -30.51 -13.09
C GLY A 615 13.86 -31.34 -14.14
N PRO A 616 14.51 -32.33 -14.78
CA PRO A 616 13.80 -33.26 -15.66
C PRO A 616 12.75 -34.03 -14.84
N ALA A 617 11.57 -34.25 -15.42
CA ALA A 617 10.43 -34.88 -14.76
C ALA A 617 10.85 -36.19 -14.06
N ALA A 618 10.97 -36.16 -12.75
CA ALA A 618 11.10 -37.35 -11.95
C ALA A 618 9.70 -37.94 -11.82
N VAL A 619 9.54 -39.18 -12.26
CA VAL A 619 8.34 -39.97 -11.97
C VAL A 619 8.19 -40.02 -10.44
N ALA A 620 7.18 -39.32 -9.92
CA ALA A 620 6.99 -39.17 -8.50
C ALA A 620 6.51 -40.49 -7.88
N HIS A 621 7.41 -41.18 -7.20
CA HIS A 621 7.11 -42.09 -6.12
C HIS A 621 7.73 -41.53 -4.85
N ALA A 622 7.03 -40.62 -4.19
CA ALA A 622 7.41 -40.18 -2.86
C ALA A 622 6.53 -40.91 -1.82
N VAL A 623 7.07 -42.00 -1.30
CA VAL A 623 6.64 -42.50 0.02
C VAL A 623 7.31 -41.61 1.05
N HIS A 624 6.54 -40.77 1.74
CA HIS A 624 7.06 -39.96 2.84
C HIS A 624 7.07 -40.78 4.14
N PRO A 625 8.16 -40.74 4.92
CA PRO A 625 8.13 -41.20 6.31
C PRO A 625 7.28 -40.19 7.11
N ALA A 626 6.37 -40.72 7.93
CA ALA A 626 5.54 -39.93 8.83
C ALA A 626 6.40 -38.98 9.69
N GLY A 627 6.37 -37.69 9.37
CA GLY A 627 6.98 -36.64 10.18
C GLY A 627 6.24 -36.52 11.51
N ARG A 628 7.00 -36.35 12.59
CA ARG A 628 6.46 -36.08 13.92
C ARG A 628 5.56 -34.85 13.87
N GLN A 629 4.33 -35.02 14.34
CA GLN A 629 3.42 -33.91 14.63
C GLN A 629 4.13 -32.92 15.59
N LEU A 630 4.47 -31.77 15.10
CA LEU A 630 4.62 -30.59 15.95
C LEU A 630 3.20 -30.11 16.21
N SER A 631 2.71 -30.32 17.43
CA SER A 631 1.48 -29.74 17.92
C SER A 631 1.66 -28.22 18.03
N GLY A 632 1.47 -27.53 16.90
CA GLY A 632 1.32 -26.08 16.88
C GLY A 632 -0.03 -25.76 17.52
N MET A 633 -0.01 -24.91 18.53
CA MET A 633 -1.22 -24.33 19.09
C MET A 633 -2.02 -23.67 17.96
N ARG A 634 -3.26 -24.12 17.78
CA ARG A 634 -4.24 -23.42 16.98
C ARG A 634 -4.45 -22.06 17.62
N ARG A 635 -3.88 -21.00 17.05
CA ARG A 635 -4.39 -19.66 17.27
C ARG A 635 -5.56 -19.50 16.29
N PRO A 636 -6.73 -19.02 16.73
CA PRO A 636 -7.79 -18.66 15.81
C PRO A 636 -7.24 -17.61 14.85
N ALA A 637 -7.60 -17.72 13.58
CA ALA A 637 -7.43 -16.61 12.64
C ALA A 637 -7.99 -15.35 13.30
N PRO A 638 -7.34 -14.18 13.13
CA PRO A 638 -7.83 -12.95 13.72
C PRO A 638 -9.30 -12.80 13.30
N ALA A 639 -10.20 -12.89 14.25
CA ALA A 639 -11.58 -12.52 14.03
C ALA A 639 -11.54 -11.04 13.64
N TRP A 640 -11.86 -10.74 12.39
CA TRP A 640 -11.96 -9.37 11.90
C TRP A 640 -12.94 -8.63 12.79
N ARG A 641 -12.40 -7.78 13.64
CA ARG A 641 -13.18 -6.92 14.50
C ARG A 641 -13.88 -5.89 13.62
N GLY A 642 -14.89 -5.23 14.13
CA GLY A 642 -15.76 -4.32 13.40
C GLY A 642 -15.08 -3.12 12.76
N VAL A 643 -15.86 -2.22 12.17
CA VAL A 643 -15.39 -1.03 11.41
C VAL A 643 -14.32 -0.21 12.16
N ALA A 644 -14.41 -0.09 13.50
CA ALA A 644 -13.43 0.64 14.31
C ALA A 644 -12.02 0.04 14.26
N ASP A 645 -11.88 -1.26 14.06
CA ASP A 645 -10.58 -1.94 13.99
C ASP A 645 -9.91 -1.81 12.60
N ARG A 646 -10.64 -1.32 11.59
CA ARG A 646 -10.09 -1.04 10.25
C ARG A 646 -9.41 0.32 10.17
N LEU A 647 -9.66 1.19 11.15
CA LEU A 647 -9.16 2.56 11.21
C LEU A 647 -7.86 2.70 12.02
N GLY A 648 -7.33 1.60 12.55
CA GLY A 648 -6.13 1.53 13.40
C GLY A 648 -4.84 1.28 12.66
#